data_4a3a19024f925c4327aa2789de61154c
#
_entry.id   4a3a19024f925c4327aa2789de61154c
#
_cell.length_a   1.000
_cell.length_b   1.000
_cell.length_c   1.000
_cell.angle_alpha   90.00
_cell.angle_beta   90.00
_cell.angle_gamma   90.00
#
_symmetry.space_group_name_H-M   'P 1'
#
loop_
_entity.id
_entity.type
_entity.pdbx_description
1 polymer ?
#
loop_
_entity_poly.entity_id
_entity_poly.type
_entity_poly.pdbx_seq_one_letter_code
_entity_poly.pdbx_strand_id
1 'polypeptide(L)'
;MLRGMVPCAEAESNVSCVKVMKGEFADLLKSSAARPVLESVAQILHSSLAGYTSSEAVRILLPFDKVPVEMTAAPVDVLCVAIAALHAFVQLNWTGPDFNLTPVELLRYHAPHHFSLRSVHENEMECDEDTTYARVLHASSLEYLTLHGEPAYHLCQAPFFLVFSLLLFRALGAAENGTLLASLPWWQLRARSVHIRVLDEPVACEEVLLTNAYHMASAFGECSAKASSEADKHAWSHLQARITLECALAHQRAGQDRLASEGLVEAAKMNGLEYELSGALGKRTKWQKEDKTQLVLLAESREAGADCAEEETSTHPTSKNIDSAMPPNQHGWQATVDPSKQVNHQPATYSLNDDTLLEQTQFTKTAPNTEQRLSHLDPGQQPPLAVTDQCILLALCLNIHNTQASHGLTSEQMSAFVERVASHPQNWSVHTMSLLLRARLESTRTRTVERSTLQLQALIDQMPTNDSSIRERVRFFHALDLPAKWSMQCELADRFVSIGMLRSALETYERIEMWEHVVQCLGLLGQHQEGRDIVRDLLEGRKTEADVQLQTKRIATSTSRIPPARFAKAREAKLWCLLGDLEPEQAESHYLHAWDVSDQTSARAARSLGGYHFALHAHEQAAVWLRRTVRINALNTRAWFMLGCSYMRMERWLEAAAAFRKCTALEEEDGESWNNLASCYMRMQLTQVQRLDTVLTEDDHEHSTGDRGANDGDDDTASMSSESTARDSGVSIMSDTEPETRQEASVNEAPAFELRLLAHKALGISLKFQFDAWRVWSNYMIVSVDVGMLREAARALARIVEIRTRELSGSTASASSMNVQDIVDMAVLNRLVDAVVRPHGVGEDEQQPKDANVGEGLRPAVLRLFDQTLLPRFSSHALIWQSYARLMFASGHYRKTLQARIQSFQCGLGSADALDVVTDKAAWSLAKEELQELCDALANLGPQAAEPGSDDEAMPDWQFRARTLVRSFMSRTRDSFGDEPEWSELADLVDELKRQP
;
A
#
# COMPACT_ATOMS: atom_id res chain seq x y z
N MET A 1 -26.20 19.55 12.02
CA MET A 1 -24.76 19.72 11.76
C MET A 1 -24.13 18.46 11.17
N LEU A 2 -24.22 17.31 11.81
CA LEU A 2 -23.60 16.07 11.30
C LEU A 2 -24.16 15.63 9.95
N ARG A 3 -25.45 15.79 9.70
CA ARG A 3 -26.07 15.48 8.40
C ARG A 3 -25.73 16.50 7.30
N GLY A 4 -25.28 17.71 7.65
CA GLY A 4 -25.09 18.81 6.71
C GLY A 4 -26.40 19.35 6.12
N MET A 5 -27.53 18.96 6.69
CA MET A 5 -28.86 19.38 6.25
C MET A 5 -29.27 20.71 6.88
N VAL A 6 -30.27 21.37 6.31
CA VAL A 6 -30.90 22.55 6.91
C VAL A 6 -31.49 22.16 8.28
N PRO A 7 -31.30 22.96 9.34
CA PRO A 7 -31.81 22.62 10.66
C PRO A 7 -33.33 22.46 10.64
N CYS A 8 -33.84 21.47 11.41
CA CYS A 8 -35.25 21.45 11.73
C CYS A 8 -35.61 22.66 12.62
N ALA A 9 -36.87 23.00 12.73
CA ALA A 9 -37.34 24.19 13.44
C ALA A 9 -36.79 24.39 14.86
N GLU A 10 -36.45 23.30 15.58
CA GLU A 10 -35.79 23.34 16.88
C GLU A 10 -34.32 23.79 16.83
N ALA A 11 -33.59 23.45 15.74
CA ALA A 11 -32.19 23.88 15.55
C ALA A 11 -32.10 25.31 14.99
N GLU A 12 -33.16 25.86 14.39
CA GLU A 12 -33.23 27.25 13.97
C GLU A 12 -33.17 28.20 15.18
N SER A 13 -33.47 27.74 16.39
CA SER A 13 -33.32 28.49 17.61
C SER A 13 -31.85 28.74 18.01
N ASN A 14 -30.89 27.93 17.53
CA ASN A 14 -29.46 28.10 17.81
C ASN A 14 -28.77 28.75 16.63
N VAL A 15 -28.54 30.05 16.70
CA VAL A 15 -27.91 30.86 15.65
C VAL A 15 -26.51 30.35 15.28
N SER A 16 -25.75 29.84 16.27
CA SER A 16 -24.38 29.31 16.02
C SER A 16 -24.40 28.07 15.17
N CYS A 17 -25.35 27.15 15.38
CA CYS A 17 -25.51 25.95 14.54
C CYS A 17 -25.85 26.31 13.09
N VAL A 18 -26.77 27.27 12.91
CA VAL A 18 -27.17 27.73 11.55
C VAL A 18 -25.99 28.35 10.82
N LYS A 19 -25.16 29.15 11.48
CA LYS A 19 -23.95 29.74 10.89
C LYS A 19 -22.93 28.69 10.46
N VAL A 20 -22.66 27.65 11.27
CA VAL A 20 -21.81 26.52 10.87
C VAL A 20 -22.30 25.88 9.57
N MET A 21 -23.61 25.64 9.50
CA MET A 21 -24.21 24.95 8.35
C MET A 21 -24.20 25.80 7.08
N LYS A 22 -24.24 27.12 7.20
CA LYS A 22 -24.11 28.03 6.08
C LYS A 22 -22.66 28.28 5.65
N GLY A 23 -21.68 27.86 6.45
CA GLY A 23 -20.27 28.13 6.20
C GLY A 23 -19.83 29.54 6.61
N GLU A 24 -20.59 30.23 7.48
CA GLU A 24 -20.30 31.58 7.99
C GLU A 24 -19.27 31.51 9.15
N PHE A 25 -18.08 30.90 8.86
CA PHE A 25 -17.07 30.60 9.88
C PHE A 25 -16.45 31.87 10.50
N ALA A 26 -16.21 32.91 9.69
CA ALA A 26 -15.64 34.17 10.19
C ALA A 26 -16.53 34.83 11.25
N ASP A 27 -17.86 34.78 11.08
CA ASP A 27 -18.80 35.37 12.03
C ASP A 27 -18.87 34.58 13.32
N LEU A 28 -18.71 33.28 13.27
CA LEU A 28 -18.64 32.42 14.45
C LEU A 28 -17.34 32.63 15.24
N LEU A 29 -16.22 32.77 14.56
CA LEU A 29 -14.94 33.07 15.20
C LEU A 29 -14.93 34.43 15.89
N LYS A 30 -15.72 35.40 15.40
CA LYS A 30 -15.93 36.71 16.05
C LYS A 30 -17.00 36.69 17.14
N SER A 31 -17.63 35.57 17.43
CA SER A 31 -18.65 35.45 18.45
C SER A 31 -18.08 35.55 19.88
N SER A 32 -18.96 35.85 20.85
CA SER A 32 -18.58 35.92 22.26
C SER A 32 -18.10 34.58 22.82
N ALA A 33 -18.51 33.47 22.25
CA ALA A 33 -18.08 32.13 22.68
C ALA A 33 -16.60 31.83 22.40
N ALA A 34 -16.00 32.47 21.41
CA ALA A 34 -14.56 32.36 21.11
C ALA A 34 -13.67 33.21 22.03
N ARG A 35 -14.26 34.24 22.66
CA ARG A 35 -13.57 35.32 23.34
C ARG A 35 -12.66 34.85 24.48
N PRO A 36 -13.10 34.02 25.46
CA PRO A 36 -12.27 33.70 26.63
C PRO A 36 -10.92 33.08 26.28
N VAL A 37 -10.91 32.14 25.32
CA VAL A 37 -9.68 31.45 24.88
C VAL A 37 -8.79 32.39 24.07
N LEU A 38 -9.36 33.18 23.17
CA LEU A 38 -8.62 34.11 22.33
C LEU A 38 -8.04 35.28 23.14
N GLU A 39 -8.73 35.77 24.17
CA GLU A 39 -8.18 36.75 25.14
C GLU A 39 -6.99 36.17 25.91
N SER A 40 -7.10 34.89 26.37
CA SER A 40 -5.99 34.20 27.03
C SER A 40 -4.78 34.04 26.13
N VAL A 41 -4.99 33.64 24.87
CA VAL A 41 -3.91 33.54 23.87
C VAL A 41 -3.29 34.91 23.61
N ALA A 42 -4.09 35.97 23.42
CA ALA A 42 -3.62 37.31 23.19
C ALA A 42 -2.79 37.85 24.38
N GLN A 43 -3.23 37.56 25.61
CA GLN A 43 -2.50 37.93 26.84
C GLN A 43 -1.15 37.22 26.92
N ILE A 44 -1.11 35.91 26.64
CA ILE A 44 0.13 35.11 26.62
C ILE A 44 1.05 35.64 25.54
N LEU A 45 0.55 35.88 24.32
CA LEU A 45 1.32 36.45 23.22
C LEU A 45 1.92 37.80 23.61
N HIS A 46 1.12 38.72 24.14
CA HIS A 46 1.55 40.05 24.59
C HIS A 46 2.60 39.97 25.72
N SER A 47 2.34 39.14 26.76
CA SER A 47 3.26 39.00 27.88
C SER A 47 4.58 38.33 27.50
N SER A 48 4.55 37.36 26.59
CA SER A 48 5.74 36.65 26.10
C SER A 48 6.62 37.56 25.26
N LEU A 49 6.05 38.51 24.54
CA LEU A 49 6.76 39.45 23.69
C LEU A 49 7.16 40.76 24.36
N ALA A 50 6.66 41.00 25.58
CA ALA A 50 6.94 42.25 26.32
C ALA A 50 8.43 42.33 26.64
N GLY A 51 9.10 43.37 26.10
CA GLY A 51 10.51 43.66 26.36
C GLY A 51 11.52 43.09 25.36
N TYR A 52 11.07 42.38 24.36
CA TYR A 52 11.91 41.87 23.26
C TYR A 52 11.84 42.76 22.01
N THR A 53 12.94 42.80 21.27
CA THR A 53 12.97 43.43 19.95
C THR A 53 12.31 42.50 18.93
N SER A 54 11.86 43.01 17.78
CA SER A 54 11.20 42.21 16.73
C SER A 54 12.08 41.04 16.27
N SER A 55 13.40 41.19 16.25
CA SER A 55 14.33 40.12 15.88
C SER A 55 14.48 39.00 16.94
N GLU A 56 14.35 39.35 18.22
CA GLU A 56 14.40 38.41 19.34
C GLU A 56 13.04 37.73 19.54
N ALA A 57 11.95 38.46 19.32
CA ALA A 57 10.57 38.00 19.46
C ALA A 57 10.27 36.75 18.59
N VAL A 58 10.84 36.70 17.38
CA VAL A 58 10.65 35.56 16.45
C VAL A 58 11.16 34.23 17.01
N ARG A 59 12.01 34.27 18.04
CA ARG A 59 12.55 33.04 18.69
C ARG A 59 11.70 32.53 19.84
N ILE A 60 10.62 33.21 20.18
CA ILE A 60 9.78 32.89 21.31
C ILE A 60 8.69 31.92 20.85
N LEU A 61 8.54 30.83 21.58
CA LEU A 61 7.45 29.87 21.38
C LEU A 61 6.40 30.03 22.46
N LEU A 62 5.15 30.11 22.07
CA LEU A 62 4.01 30.23 22.98
C LEU A 62 3.64 28.85 23.54
N PRO A 63 3.47 28.75 24.88
CA PRO A 63 3.10 27.49 25.50
C PRO A 63 1.59 27.25 25.41
N PHE A 64 1.12 26.79 24.26
CA PHE A 64 -0.31 26.51 24.05
C PHE A 64 -0.88 25.44 24.99
N ASP A 65 -0.04 24.53 25.51
CA ASP A 65 -0.46 23.54 26.52
C ASP A 65 -0.91 24.18 27.83
N LYS A 66 -0.42 25.38 28.14
CA LYS A 66 -0.71 26.12 29.39
C LYS A 66 -1.80 27.15 29.20
N VAL A 67 -2.41 27.27 28.02
CA VAL A 67 -3.52 28.20 27.81
C VAL A 67 -4.70 27.76 28.66
N PRO A 68 -5.16 28.61 29.63
CA PRO A 68 -6.36 28.31 30.38
C PRO A 68 -7.57 28.41 29.46
N VAL A 69 -8.35 27.35 29.40
CA VAL A 69 -9.60 27.33 28.62
C VAL A 69 -10.77 27.37 29.55
N GLU A 70 -11.16 28.58 29.93
CA GLU A 70 -12.39 28.79 30.72
C GLU A 70 -13.60 28.81 29.78
N MET A 71 -14.56 27.91 30.05
CA MET A 71 -15.80 27.83 29.28
C MET A 71 -16.89 28.66 29.97
N THR A 72 -17.08 29.91 29.54
CA THR A 72 -18.15 30.79 30.04
C THR A 72 -19.41 30.75 29.17
N ALA A 73 -19.32 30.25 27.94
CA ALA A 73 -20.41 30.12 26.98
C ALA A 73 -21.04 28.71 27.01
N ALA A 74 -22.22 28.57 26.40
CA ALA A 74 -22.88 27.26 26.27
C ALA A 74 -21.98 26.27 25.49
N PRO A 75 -21.89 25.01 25.92
CA PRO A 75 -21.02 24.02 25.26
C PRO A 75 -21.27 23.83 23.76
N VAL A 76 -22.52 24.00 23.30
CA VAL A 76 -22.90 23.93 21.88
C VAL A 76 -22.31 25.11 21.11
N ASP A 77 -22.27 26.31 21.66
CA ASP A 77 -21.70 27.48 20.98
C ASP A 77 -20.16 27.34 20.89
N VAL A 78 -19.51 26.83 21.94
CA VAL A 78 -18.08 26.53 21.92
C VAL A 78 -17.76 25.44 20.89
N LEU A 79 -18.59 24.40 20.81
CA LEU A 79 -18.48 23.37 19.77
C LEU A 79 -18.60 23.96 18.36
N CYS A 80 -19.55 24.87 18.14
CA CYS A 80 -19.72 25.55 16.86
C CYS A 80 -18.49 26.40 16.50
N VAL A 81 -17.87 27.08 17.45
CA VAL A 81 -16.62 27.82 17.25
C VAL A 81 -15.45 26.87 16.91
N ALA A 82 -15.33 25.75 17.64
CA ALA A 82 -14.29 24.76 17.36
C ALA A 82 -14.41 24.18 15.94
N ILE A 83 -15.64 23.88 15.50
CA ILE A 83 -15.92 23.43 14.14
C ILE A 83 -15.61 24.53 13.11
N ALA A 84 -15.98 25.77 13.40
CA ALA A 84 -15.68 26.90 12.51
C ALA A 84 -14.17 27.10 12.34
N ALA A 85 -13.38 27.00 13.40
CA ALA A 85 -11.93 27.07 13.35
C ALA A 85 -11.32 25.91 12.54
N LEU A 86 -11.78 24.67 12.77
CA LEU A 86 -11.37 23.50 12.00
C LEU A 86 -11.65 23.69 10.51
N HIS A 87 -12.86 24.09 10.16
CA HIS A 87 -13.27 24.27 8.77
C HIS A 87 -12.62 25.49 8.11
N ALA A 88 -12.33 26.56 8.85
CA ALA A 88 -11.52 27.68 8.32
C ALA A 88 -10.11 27.21 7.93
N PHE A 89 -9.48 26.37 8.75
CA PHE A 89 -8.20 25.76 8.42
C PHE A 89 -8.29 24.82 7.20
N VAL A 90 -9.34 23.97 7.13
CA VAL A 90 -9.60 23.09 5.97
C VAL A 90 -9.84 23.91 4.70
N GLN A 91 -10.60 24.99 4.78
CA GLN A 91 -10.85 25.88 3.67
C GLN A 91 -9.56 26.45 3.09
N LEU A 92 -8.66 26.96 3.93
CA LEU A 92 -7.40 27.54 3.49
C LEU A 92 -6.45 26.54 2.82
N ASN A 93 -6.43 25.30 3.30
CA ASN A 93 -5.38 24.34 2.92
C ASN A 93 -5.83 23.21 1.98
N TRP A 94 -7.15 22.96 1.83
CA TRP A 94 -7.68 21.86 1.01
C TRP A 94 -8.72 22.27 -0.01
N THR A 95 -9.76 22.96 0.43
CA THR A 95 -10.94 23.14 -0.42
C THR A 95 -11.02 24.52 -1.07
N GLY A 96 -10.37 25.53 -0.50
CA GLY A 96 -10.63 26.93 -0.85
C GLY A 96 -12.08 27.32 -0.58
N PRO A 97 -12.49 28.49 -1.03
CA PRO A 97 -11.69 29.64 -1.45
C PRO A 97 -10.92 30.28 -0.30
N ASP A 98 -10.15 31.32 -0.58
CA ASP A 98 -9.39 32.06 0.43
C ASP A 98 -10.27 32.58 1.56
N PHE A 99 -9.74 32.57 2.77
CA PHE A 99 -10.46 32.99 3.98
C PHE A 99 -10.01 34.40 4.42
N ASN A 100 -10.94 35.33 4.50
CA ASN A 100 -10.64 36.77 4.66
C ASN A 100 -10.42 37.19 6.12
N LEU A 101 -10.02 36.30 7.00
CA LEU A 101 -9.74 36.61 8.41
C LEU A 101 -8.42 35.97 8.82
N THR A 102 -7.48 36.81 9.20
CA THR A 102 -6.17 36.34 9.69
C THR A 102 -6.24 36.04 11.20
N PRO A 103 -5.39 35.13 11.72
CA PRO A 103 -5.31 34.86 13.16
C PRO A 103 -5.00 36.08 14.01
N VAL A 104 -4.16 37.01 13.55
CA VAL A 104 -3.82 38.24 14.26
C VAL A 104 -4.99 39.23 14.31
N GLU A 105 -5.72 39.38 13.20
CA GLU A 105 -6.96 40.17 13.18
C GLU A 105 -8.00 39.64 14.13
N LEU A 106 -8.13 38.29 14.19
CA LEU A 106 -9.05 37.64 15.12
C LEU A 106 -8.69 37.92 16.59
N LEU A 107 -7.43 37.78 16.94
CA LEU A 107 -6.94 38.11 18.30
C LEU A 107 -7.14 39.57 18.61
N ARG A 108 -6.84 40.49 17.71
CA ARG A 108 -7.07 41.92 17.89
C ARG A 108 -8.53 42.28 18.06
N TYR A 109 -9.43 41.60 17.35
CA TYR A 109 -10.87 41.79 17.49
C TYR A 109 -11.38 41.46 18.91
N HIS A 110 -10.89 40.40 19.51
CA HIS A 110 -11.31 39.93 20.83
C HIS A 110 -10.59 40.64 21.98
N ALA A 111 -9.33 41.01 21.79
CA ALA A 111 -8.47 41.60 22.83
C ALA A 111 -7.74 42.86 22.36
N PRO A 112 -8.43 43.90 21.93
CA PRO A 112 -7.84 45.10 21.33
C PRO A 112 -6.83 45.81 22.24
N HIS A 113 -7.02 45.72 23.57
CA HIS A 113 -6.17 46.33 24.58
C HIS A 113 -4.75 45.72 24.66
N HIS A 114 -4.55 44.47 24.22
CA HIS A 114 -3.24 43.85 24.14
C HIS A 114 -2.45 44.25 22.88
N PHE A 115 -3.13 44.80 21.89
CA PHE A 115 -2.55 45.24 20.61
C PHE A 115 -2.52 46.78 20.45
N SER A 116 -2.76 47.56 21.54
CA SER A 116 -2.65 48.99 21.49
C SER A 116 -1.17 49.41 21.51
N LEU A 117 -0.79 50.20 20.51
CA LEU A 117 0.53 50.71 20.27
C LEU A 117 1.15 51.36 21.51
N ARG A 118 2.26 50.78 22.02
CA ARG A 118 3.25 51.56 22.73
C ARG A 118 4.20 52.16 21.68
N SER A 119 4.05 53.41 21.40
CA SER A 119 5.04 54.22 20.69
C SER A 119 6.36 54.23 21.48
N VAL A 120 7.33 53.42 21.13
CA VAL A 120 8.67 53.42 21.65
C VAL A 120 9.65 53.50 20.50
N HIS A 121 10.27 54.69 20.37
CA HIS A 121 11.43 55.04 19.58
C HIS A 121 11.32 54.97 18.03
N GLU A 122 11.08 56.13 17.48
CA GLU A 122 11.48 56.56 16.12
C GLU A 122 12.96 56.26 15.91
N ASN A 123 13.35 55.23 15.21
CA ASN A 123 14.62 55.12 14.46
C ASN A 123 15.06 53.69 14.04
N GLU A 124 14.18 52.73 14.01
CA GLU A 124 14.52 51.46 13.35
C GLU A 124 13.47 51.16 12.27
N MET A 125 13.95 50.80 11.08
CA MET A 125 13.13 50.45 9.91
C MET A 125 11.93 49.59 10.36
N GLU A 126 10.72 50.09 10.12
CA GLU A 126 9.42 49.51 10.48
C GLU A 126 9.30 48.05 10.00
N CYS A 127 9.68 47.11 10.85
CA CYS A 127 9.11 45.77 10.77
C CYS A 127 7.71 45.89 11.39
N ASP A 128 6.70 45.79 10.59
CA ASP A 128 5.30 45.88 10.97
C ASP A 128 5.05 44.93 12.17
N GLU A 129 4.58 45.44 13.30
CA GLU A 129 4.31 44.66 14.53
C GLU A 129 3.40 43.47 14.19
N ASP A 130 2.44 43.64 13.29
CA ASP A 130 1.55 42.58 12.83
C ASP A 130 2.25 41.41 12.19
N THR A 131 3.31 41.67 11.42
CA THR A 131 4.11 40.61 10.83
C THR A 131 4.89 39.83 11.88
N THR A 132 5.35 40.50 12.95
CA THR A 132 6.03 39.82 14.06
C THR A 132 5.07 38.93 14.85
N TYR A 133 3.89 39.47 15.23
CA TYR A 133 2.84 38.66 15.86
C TYR A 133 2.42 37.47 15.02
N ALA A 134 2.22 37.65 13.72
CA ALA A 134 1.85 36.59 12.79
C ALA A 134 2.92 35.48 12.73
N ARG A 135 4.21 35.86 12.70
CA ARG A 135 5.34 34.90 12.68
C ARG A 135 5.45 34.08 13.95
N VAL A 136 5.38 34.74 15.12
CA VAL A 136 5.46 34.05 16.41
C VAL A 136 4.29 33.10 16.58
N LEU A 137 3.10 33.54 16.21
CA LEU A 137 1.88 32.72 16.30
C LEU A 137 1.97 31.53 15.34
N HIS A 138 2.46 31.74 14.12
CA HIS A 138 2.66 30.69 13.14
C HIS A 138 3.69 29.65 13.61
N ALA A 139 4.88 30.09 14.02
CA ALA A 139 5.95 29.21 14.49
C ALA A 139 5.53 28.41 15.73
N SER A 140 4.88 29.08 16.70
CA SER A 140 4.37 28.40 17.89
C SER A 140 3.26 27.39 17.58
N SER A 141 2.43 27.69 16.58
CA SER A 141 1.39 26.77 16.14
C SER A 141 1.98 25.53 15.48
N LEU A 142 3.00 25.68 14.63
CA LEU A 142 3.70 24.55 14.00
C LEU A 142 4.38 23.67 15.05
N GLU A 143 5.03 24.26 16.06
CA GLU A 143 5.66 23.48 17.15
C GLU A 143 4.61 22.68 17.95
N TYR A 144 3.46 23.32 18.27
CA TYR A 144 2.36 22.64 18.95
C TYR A 144 1.76 21.49 18.14
N LEU A 145 1.74 21.60 16.80
CA LEU A 145 1.23 20.58 15.90
C LEU A 145 2.25 19.47 15.60
N THR A 146 3.49 19.57 16.08
CA THR A 146 4.46 18.48 15.98
C THR A 146 3.97 17.29 16.79
N LEU A 147 3.90 16.11 16.16
CA LEU A 147 3.37 14.89 16.76
C LEU A 147 4.34 13.74 16.58
N HIS A 148 4.73 13.09 17.67
CA HIS A 148 5.72 11.98 17.64
C HIS A 148 7.02 12.35 16.89
N GLY A 149 7.47 13.60 17.03
CA GLY A 149 8.67 14.11 16.38
C GLY A 149 8.51 14.41 14.88
N GLU A 150 7.33 14.19 14.30
CA GLU A 150 7.02 14.57 12.94
C GLU A 150 6.53 16.02 12.89
N PRO A 151 7.18 16.90 12.12
CA PRO A 151 6.78 18.30 12.00
C PRO A 151 5.52 18.43 11.13
N ALA A 152 4.72 19.46 11.44
CA ALA A 152 3.68 19.88 10.52
C ALA A 152 4.29 20.62 9.33
N TYR A 153 3.65 20.51 8.15
CA TYR A 153 4.07 21.23 6.96
C TYR A 153 4.14 22.74 7.20
N HIS A 154 5.31 23.30 7.05
CA HIS A 154 5.63 24.64 7.52
C HIS A 154 4.99 25.79 6.73
N LEU A 155 4.60 25.57 5.47
CA LEU A 155 3.87 26.54 4.64
C LEU A 155 2.34 26.36 4.71
N CYS A 156 1.81 25.53 5.62
CA CYS A 156 0.37 25.45 5.80
C CYS A 156 -0.19 26.82 6.25
N GLN A 157 -1.30 27.21 5.66
CA GLN A 157 -1.88 28.53 5.93
C GLN A 157 -2.61 28.55 7.27
N ALA A 158 -2.32 29.58 8.08
CA ALA A 158 -2.97 29.86 9.36
C ALA A 158 -3.11 28.64 10.31
N PRO A 159 -2.02 27.94 10.68
CA PRO A 159 -2.06 26.74 11.52
C PRO A 159 -2.70 26.99 12.89
N PHE A 160 -2.72 28.24 13.34
CA PHE A 160 -3.39 28.64 14.57
C PHE A 160 -4.86 28.25 14.61
N PHE A 161 -5.60 28.29 13.50
CA PHE A 161 -7.00 27.86 13.51
C PHE A 161 -7.16 26.38 13.87
N LEU A 162 -6.25 25.53 13.42
CA LEU A 162 -6.25 24.12 13.82
C LEU A 162 -5.90 23.98 15.32
N VAL A 163 -4.84 24.66 15.78
CA VAL A 163 -4.47 24.68 17.21
C VAL A 163 -5.64 25.14 18.06
N PHE A 164 -6.28 26.24 17.70
CA PHE A 164 -7.43 26.78 18.40
C PHE A 164 -8.60 25.78 18.47
N SER A 165 -8.89 25.11 17.36
CA SER A 165 -9.87 24.04 17.29
C SER A 165 -9.55 22.89 18.25
N LEU A 166 -8.30 22.39 18.24
CA LEU A 166 -7.84 21.31 19.12
C LEU A 166 -7.91 21.69 20.60
N LEU A 167 -7.56 22.94 20.95
CA LEU A 167 -7.67 23.45 22.31
C LEU A 167 -9.13 23.46 22.81
N LEU A 168 -10.05 23.91 21.96
CA LEU A 168 -11.49 23.91 22.30
C LEU A 168 -12.06 22.51 22.42
N PHE A 169 -11.71 21.56 21.52
CA PHE A 169 -12.16 20.18 21.63
C PHE A 169 -11.58 19.46 22.86
N ARG A 170 -10.34 19.76 23.24
CA ARG A 170 -9.73 19.26 24.47
C ARG A 170 -10.50 19.77 25.70
N ALA A 171 -10.82 21.07 25.74
CA ALA A 171 -11.55 21.67 26.83
C ALA A 171 -12.97 21.13 26.96
N LEU A 172 -13.68 20.97 25.83
CA LEU A 172 -15.00 20.35 25.82
C LEU A 172 -14.99 18.91 26.32
N GLY A 173 -13.93 18.16 26.01
CA GLY A 173 -13.76 16.78 26.49
C GLY A 173 -13.41 16.69 27.98
N ALA A 174 -12.69 17.67 28.52
CA ALA A 174 -12.31 17.74 29.94
C ALA A 174 -13.44 18.26 30.86
N ALA A 175 -14.43 18.96 30.31
CA ALA A 175 -15.53 19.50 31.08
C ALA A 175 -16.48 18.38 31.53
N GLU A 176 -16.94 18.43 32.81
CA GLU A 176 -17.92 17.47 33.34
C GLU A 176 -19.21 17.40 32.52
N ASN A 177 -19.55 18.47 31.82
CA ASN A 177 -20.69 18.54 30.88
C ASN A 177 -20.38 18.05 29.46
N GLY A 178 -19.19 17.61 29.17
CA GLY A 178 -18.79 17.10 27.83
C GLY A 178 -19.61 15.88 27.39
N THR A 179 -20.13 15.12 28.33
CA THR A 179 -21.04 13.99 28.08
C THR A 179 -22.39 14.39 27.45
N LEU A 180 -22.75 15.68 27.52
CA LEU A 180 -23.99 16.20 26.91
C LEU A 180 -23.86 16.43 25.39
N LEU A 181 -22.65 16.46 24.86
CA LEU A 181 -22.41 16.69 23.44
C LEU A 181 -22.17 15.37 22.72
N ALA A 182 -23.25 14.67 22.36
CA ALA A 182 -23.17 13.36 21.70
C ALA A 182 -22.31 13.35 20.42
N SER A 183 -22.14 14.47 19.73
CA SER A 183 -21.34 14.56 18.51
C SER A 183 -19.85 14.88 18.75
N LEU A 184 -19.44 15.15 19.98
CA LEU A 184 -18.08 15.58 20.31
C LEU A 184 -17.00 14.54 19.90
N PRO A 185 -17.15 13.23 20.19
CA PRO A 185 -16.14 12.23 19.82
C PRO A 185 -15.88 12.21 18.30
N TRP A 186 -16.94 12.36 17.50
CA TRP A 186 -16.79 12.39 16.05
C TRP A 186 -16.03 13.64 15.57
N TRP A 187 -16.29 14.81 16.18
CA TRP A 187 -15.55 16.03 15.84
C TRP A 187 -14.10 15.99 16.32
N GLN A 188 -13.81 15.33 17.44
CA GLN A 188 -12.45 15.09 17.90
C GLN A 188 -11.69 14.18 16.90
N LEU A 189 -12.32 13.11 16.42
CA LEU A 189 -11.73 12.26 15.38
C LEU A 189 -11.44 13.05 14.10
N ARG A 190 -12.39 13.90 13.65
CA ARG A 190 -12.21 14.76 12.46
C ARG A 190 -11.06 15.74 12.62
N ALA A 191 -10.98 16.41 13.77
CA ALA A 191 -9.90 17.35 14.04
C ALA A 191 -8.53 16.65 14.09
N ARG A 192 -8.45 15.49 14.76
CA ARG A 192 -7.22 14.68 14.77
C ARG A 192 -6.88 14.15 13.38
N SER A 193 -7.85 13.72 12.61
CA SER A 193 -7.64 13.30 11.21
C SER A 193 -7.07 14.42 10.35
N VAL A 194 -7.54 15.66 10.51
CA VAL A 194 -6.98 16.84 9.83
C VAL A 194 -5.56 17.13 10.34
N HIS A 195 -5.32 17.04 11.65
CA HIS A 195 -4.00 17.24 12.23
C HIS A 195 -2.96 16.26 11.66
N ILE A 196 -3.28 14.96 11.61
CA ILE A 196 -2.39 13.93 11.05
C ILE A 196 -2.07 14.21 9.57
N ARG A 197 -3.03 14.72 8.81
CA ARG A 197 -2.87 15.02 7.37
C ARG A 197 -1.99 16.25 7.08
N VAL A 198 -1.67 17.04 8.09
CA VAL A 198 -0.73 18.19 7.97
C VAL A 198 0.70 17.76 8.22
N LEU A 199 0.94 16.61 8.86
CA LEU A 199 2.27 16.11 9.16
C LEU A 199 3.00 15.66 7.89
N ASP A 200 4.30 15.75 7.91
CA ASP A 200 5.15 15.37 6.78
C ASP A 200 5.15 13.85 6.52
N GLU A 201 5.17 13.03 7.60
CA GLU A 201 4.99 11.58 7.51
C GLU A 201 3.71 11.13 8.21
N PRO A 202 3.03 10.07 7.75
CA PRO A 202 1.82 9.58 8.37
C PRO A 202 2.09 9.06 9.79
N VAL A 203 1.19 9.41 10.72
CA VAL A 203 1.19 8.95 12.11
C VAL A 203 -0.13 8.27 12.40
N ALA A 204 -0.13 7.25 13.26
CA ALA A 204 -1.33 6.53 13.65
C ALA A 204 -2.32 7.45 14.39
N CYS A 205 -3.61 7.30 14.11
CA CYS A 205 -4.64 7.90 14.91
C CYS A 205 -4.72 7.19 16.28
N GLU A 206 -4.97 7.95 17.34
CA GLU A 206 -5.11 7.42 18.69
C GLU A 206 -6.28 6.42 18.76
N GLU A 207 -6.01 5.23 19.25
CA GLU A 207 -7.00 4.15 19.35
C GLU A 207 -8.25 4.54 20.14
N VAL A 208 -8.06 5.35 21.18
CA VAL A 208 -9.16 5.87 22.00
C VAL A 208 -10.17 6.69 21.19
N LEU A 209 -9.70 7.51 20.24
CA LEU A 209 -10.59 8.30 19.39
C LEU A 209 -11.38 7.44 18.43
N LEU A 210 -10.76 6.42 17.86
CA LEU A 210 -11.42 5.44 16.98
C LEU A 210 -12.44 4.61 17.76
N THR A 211 -12.09 4.13 18.96
CA THR A 211 -12.99 3.37 19.83
C THR A 211 -14.21 4.20 20.21
N ASN A 212 -14.04 5.46 20.59
CA ASN A 212 -15.15 6.37 20.90
C ASN A 212 -16.05 6.61 19.68
N ALA A 213 -15.48 6.70 18.48
CA ALA A 213 -16.24 6.85 17.24
C ALA A 213 -17.03 5.59 16.91
N TYR A 214 -16.47 4.40 17.11
CA TYR A 214 -17.19 3.12 16.93
C TYR A 214 -18.33 2.95 17.94
N HIS A 215 -18.14 3.35 19.23
CA HIS A 215 -19.22 3.37 20.20
C HIS A 215 -20.36 4.29 19.76
N MET A 216 -20.01 5.44 19.18
CA MET A 216 -21.01 6.36 18.64
C MET A 216 -21.74 5.76 17.42
N ALA A 217 -21.03 5.06 16.53
CA ALA A 217 -21.64 4.36 15.41
C ALA A 217 -22.63 3.28 15.88
N SER A 218 -22.26 2.51 16.91
CA SER A 218 -23.16 1.51 17.52
C SER A 218 -24.39 2.17 18.12
N ALA A 219 -24.25 3.31 18.83
CA ALA A 219 -25.36 4.06 19.38
C ALA A 219 -26.33 4.56 18.29
N PHE A 220 -25.83 4.97 17.13
CA PHE A 220 -26.68 5.32 15.97
C PHE A 220 -27.44 4.11 15.42
N GLY A 221 -26.79 2.93 15.37
CA GLY A 221 -27.46 1.68 15.00
C GLY A 221 -28.61 1.31 15.94
N GLU A 222 -28.42 1.47 17.26
CA GLU A 222 -29.48 1.29 18.24
C GLU A 222 -30.62 2.29 18.07
N CYS A 223 -30.30 3.57 17.79
CA CYS A 223 -31.32 4.58 17.50
C CYS A 223 -32.10 4.25 16.24
N SER A 224 -31.45 3.77 15.19
CA SER A 224 -32.09 3.28 13.97
C SER A 224 -33.04 2.13 14.24
N ALA A 225 -32.63 1.14 15.05
CA ALA A 225 -33.45 -0.01 15.40
C ALA A 225 -34.69 0.36 16.25
N LYS A 226 -34.59 1.42 17.06
CA LYS A 226 -35.67 1.93 17.92
C LYS A 226 -36.57 2.94 17.22
N ALA A 227 -36.22 3.44 16.04
CA ALA A 227 -36.97 4.46 15.33
C ALA A 227 -38.29 3.92 14.79
N SER A 228 -39.37 4.70 14.93
CA SER A 228 -40.72 4.33 14.52
C SER A 228 -40.99 4.62 13.03
N SER A 229 -40.32 5.65 12.50
CA SER A 229 -40.46 6.10 11.12
C SER A 229 -39.35 5.50 10.26
N GLU A 230 -39.67 5.07 9.03
CA GLU A 230 -38.64 4.64 8.08
C GLU A 230 -37.67 5.77 7.73
N ALA A 231 -38.13 7.01 7.62
CA ALA A 231 -37.30 8.17 7.38
C ALA A 231 -36.28 8.39 8.52
N ASP A 232 -36.68 8.18 9.77
CA ASP A 232 -35.76 8.27 10.91
C ASP A 232 -34.76 7.12 10.93
N LYS A 233 -35.19 5.90 10.60
CA LYS A 233 -34.28 4.75 10.45
C LYS A 233 -33.20 5.04 9.42
N HIS A 234 -33.60 5.50 8.24
CA HIS A 234 -32.66 5.89 7.20
C HIS A 234 -31.70 6.98 7.65
N ALA A 235 -32.24 8.00 8.32
CA ALA A 235 -31.40 9.08 8.81
C ALA A 235 -30.33 8.63 9.81
N TRP A 236 -30.68 7.71 10.71
CA TRP A 236 -29.71 7.14 11.66
C TRP A 236 -28.73 6.18 10.99
N SER A 237 -29.19 5.33 10.07
CA SER A 237 -28.33 4.43 9.28
C SER A 237 -27.33 5.23 8.44
N HIS A 238 -27.77 6.34 7.83
CA HIS A 238 -26.89 7.23 7.08
C HIS A 238 -25.80 7.86 7.96
N LEU A 239 -26.15 8.32 9.19
CA LEU A 239 -25.14 8.83 10.13
C LEU A 239 -24.18 7.74 10.58
N GLN A 240 -24.69 6.53 10.84
CA GLN A 240 -23.87 5.37 11.17
C GLN A 240 -22.91 5.02 10.03
N ALA A 241 -23.40 4.91 8.79
CA ALA A 241 -22.57 4.66 7.62
C ALA A 241 -21.46 5.71 7.46
N ARG A 242 -21.79 6.95 7.70
CA ARG A 242 -20.86 8.08 7.55
C ARG A 242 -19.73 8.06 8.56
N ILE A 243 -20.01 7.80 9.83
CA ILE A 243 -18.95 7.70 10.86
C ILE A 243 -18.10 6.44 10.63
N THR A 244 -18.70 5.32 10.23
CA THR A 244 -17.99 4.09 9.88
C THR A 244 -17.06 4.31 8.69
N LEU A 245 -17.52 5.03 7.66
CA LEU A 245 -16.67 5.44 6.53
C LEU A 245 -15.48 6.29 6.99
N GLU A 246 -15.68 7.28 7.87
CA GLU A 246 -14.60 8.16 8.37
C GLU A 246 -13.59 7.38 9.23
N CYS A 247 -14.04 6.39 10.03
CA CYS A 247 -13.17 5.47 10.75
C CYS A 247 -12.37 4.57 9.78
N ALA A 248 -13.02 4.03 8.76
CA ALA A 248 -12.36 3.21 7.74
C ALA A 248 -11.28 4.00 6.98
N LEU A 249 -11.54 5.27 6.64
CA LEU A 249 -10.54 6.16 6.06
C LEU A 249 -9.37 6.46 7.01
N ALA A 250 -9.61 6.52 8.31
CA ALA A 250 -8.53 6.67 9.30
C ALA A 250 -7.65 5.41 9.34
N HIS A 251 -8.23 4.22 9.30
CA HIS A 251 -7.48 2.96 9.16
C HIS A 251 -6.71 2.88 7.85
N GLN A 252 -7.31 3.28 6.74
CA GLN A 252 -6.67 3.30 5.42
C GLN A 252 -5.43 4.19 5.40
N ARG A 253 -5.49 5.38 6.00
CA ARG A 253 -4.33 6.30 6.14
C ARG A 253 -3.25 5.74 7.06
N ALA A 254 -3.62 4.89 7.99
CA ALA A 254 -2.69 4.18 8.88
C ALA A 254 -2.11 2.90 8.26
N GLY A 255 -2.40 2.60 6.98
CA GLY A 255 -1.97 1.37 6.32
C GLY A 255 -2.65 0.10 6.84
N GLN A 256 -3.75 0.23 7.58
CA GLN A 256 -4.54 -0.89 8.10
C GLN A 256 -5.65 -1.27 7.11
N ASP A 257 -5.25 -1.63 5.89
CA ASP A 257 -6.15 -1.77 4.74
C ASP A 257 -7.20 -2.86 4.91
N ARG A 258 -6.92 -3.90 5.68
CA ARG A 258 -7.89 -4.94 6.01
C ARG A 258 -9.05 -4.39 6.84
N LEU A 259 -8.75 -3.67 7.93
CA LEU A 259 -9.78 -3.03 8.78
C LEU A 259 -10.53 -1.96 8.00
N ALA A 260 -9.82 -1.21 7.16
CA ALA A 260 -10.42 -0.25 6.25
C ALA A 260 -11.43 -0.94 5.30
N SER A 261 -11.04 -2.04 4.66
CA SER A 261 -11.89 -2.81 3.75
C SER A 261 -13.17 -3.32 4.43
N GLU A 262 -13.03 -3.92 5.62
CA GLU A 262 -14.16 -4.40 6.42
C GLU A 262 -15.12 -3.23 6.75
N GLY A 263 -14.59 -2.10 7.21
CA GLY A 263 -15.37 -0.89 7.52
C GLY A 263 -16.05 -0.26 6.30
N LEU A 264 -15.40 -0.23 5.14
CA LEU A 264 -15.99 0.30 3.91
C LEU A 264 -17.15 -0.55 3.41
N VAL A 265 -17.00 -1.88 3.44
CA VAL A 265 -18.10 -2.81 3.07
C VAL A 265 -19.26 -2.69 4.05
N GLU A 266 -18.98 -2.51 5.34
CA GLU A 266 -20.00 -2.30 6.35
C GLU A 266 -20.73 -0.97 6.14
N ALA A 267 -20.02 0.12 5.88
CA ALA A 267 -20.59 1.42 5.57
C ALA A 267 -21.52 1.37 4.34
N ALA A 268 -21.10 0.65 3.29
CA ALA A 268 -21.93 0.43 2.10
C ALA A 268 -23.25 -0.29 2.43
N LYS A 269 -23.18 -1.36 3.22
CA LYS A 269 -24.37 -2.11 3.66
C LYS A 269 -25.30 -1.24 4.51
N MET A 270 -24.77 -0.47 5.45
CA MET A 270 -25.55 0.44 6.31
C MET A 270 -26.27 1.51 5.51
N ASN A 271 -25.61 2.09 4.49
CA ASN A 271 -26.21 3.11 3.64
C ASN A 271 -27.17 2.52 2.60
N GLY A 272 -27.12 1.20 2.38
CA GLY A 272 -27.94 0.50 1.39
C GLY A 272 -27.44 0.66 -0.04
N LEU A 273 -26.13 0.90 -0.21
CA LEU A 273 -25.46 0.88 -1.50
C LEU A 273 -25.31 -0.58 -1.98
N GLU A 274 -25.88 -0.86 -3.14
CA GLU A 274 -25.64 -2.11 -3.87
C GLU A 274 -24.69 -1.83 -5.02
N TYR A 275 -23.61 -2.61 -5.12
CA TYR A 275 -22.63 -2.48 -6.20
C TYR A 275 -22.07 -3.83 -6.61
N GLU A 276 -21.75 -3.96 -7.90
CA GLU A 276 -21.19 -5.18 -8.49
C GLU A 276 -20.26 -4.81 -9.65
N LEU A 277 -19.06 -5.36 -9.64
CA LEU A 277 -18.15 -5.24 -10.78
C LEU A 277 -18.45 -6.34 -11.80
N SER A 278 -18.82 -5.94 -13.00
CA SER A 278 -19.26 -6.86 -14.06
C SER A 278 -18.55 -6.60 -15.39
N GLY A 279 -18.75 -7.48 -16.34
CA GLY A 279 -18.32 -7.33 -17.72
C GLY A 279 -19.47 -6.92 -18.63
N ALA A 280 -19.34 -5.81 -19.37
CA ALA A 280 -20.29 -5.41 -20.40
C ALA A 280 -19.60 -5.23 -21.74
N LEU A 281 -20.32 -5.45 -22.86
CA LEU A 281 -19.81 -5.19 -24.18
C LEU A 281 -19.77 -3.70 -24.42
N GLY A 282 -18.65 -3.19 -24.92
CA GLY A 282 -18.49 -1.76 -25.17
C GLY A 282 -17.36 -1.42 -26.11
N LYS A 283 -17.31 -0.12 -26.47
CA LYS A 283 -16.27 0.48 -27.33
C LYS A 283 -15.49 1.51 -26.54
N ARG A 284 -14.15 1.44 -26.62
CA ARG A 284 -13.21 2.42 -26.05
C ARG A 284 -12.60 3.35 -27.08
N THR A 285 -12.69 2.96 -28.36
CA THR A 285 -12.09 3.75 -29.44
C THR A 285 -13.12 4.06 -30.51
N LYS A 286 -12.98 5.23 -31.14
CA LYS A 286 -13.86 5.71 -32.21
C LYS A 286 -13.92 4.77 -33.42
N TRP A 287 -12.84 4.03 -33.67
CA TRP A 287 -12.68 3.17 -34.87
C TRP A 287 -12.95 1.68 -34.58
N GLN A 288 -13.32 1.35 -33.35
CA GLN A 288 -13.62 -0.02 -32.94
C GLN A 288 -14.90 -0.49 -33.63
N LYS A 289 -14.80 -1.51 -34.47
CA LYS A 289 -15.95 -2.07 -35.21
C LYS A 289 -16.73 -3.05 -34.36
N GLU A 290 -16.04 -3.87 -33.59
CA GLU A 290 -16.64 -4.92 -32.73
C GLU A 290 -16.62 -4.48 -31.27
N ASP A 291 -17.71 -4.74 -30.58
CA ASP A 291 -17.77 -4.50 -29.12
C ASP A 291 -16.92 -5.55 -28.40
N LYS A 292 -16.13 -5.11 -27.43
CA LYS A 292 -15.31 -6.00 -26.58
C LYS A 292 -15.77 -5.89 -25.14
N THR A 293 -15.63 -6.98 -24.40
CA THR A 293 -15.92 -6.99 -22.96
C THR A 293 -15.04 -5.95 -22.24
N GLN A 294 -15.68 -5.05 -21.51
CA GLN A 294 -15.08 -4.04 -20.67
C GLN A 294 -15.59 -4.20 -19.24
N LEU A 295 -14.75 -3.89 -18.26
CA LEU A 295 -15.20 -3.83 -16.87
C LEU A 295 -16.13 -2.63 -16.69
N VAL A 296 -17.21 -2.84 -15.97
CA VAL A 296 -18.16 -1.80 -15.57
C VAL A 296 -18.58 -2.04 -14.12
N LEU A 297 -18.68 -0.97 -13.36
CA LEU A 297 -19.28 -1.02 -12.03
C LEU A 297 -20.76 -0.70 -12.15
N LEU A 298 -21.61 -1.67 -11.86
CA LEU A 298 -23.03 -1.46 -11.67
C LEU A 298 -23.25 -1.05 -10.22
N ALA A 299 -23.94 0.05 -9.98
CA ALA A 299 -24.19 0.52 -8.63
C ALA A 299 -25.50 1.29 -8.53
N GLU A 300 -26.23 1.04 -7.44
CA GLU A 300 -27.52 1.66 -7.13
C GLU A 300 -27.58 2.05 -5.65
N SER A 301 -28.08 3.26 -5.39
CA SER A 301 -28.39 3.73 -4.03
C SER A 301 -29.79 3.36 -3.66
N ARG A 302 -30.03 2.98 -2.42
CA ARG A 302 -31.38 2.64 -1.93
C ARG A 302 -32.42 3.76 -2.14
N GLU A 303 -31.97 5.03 -2.08
CA GLU A 303 -32.81 6.21 -2.32
C GLU A 303 -32.05 7.27 -3.11
N ALA A 304 -32.28 7.32 -4.39
CA ALA A 304 -31.82 8.43 -5.23
C ALA A 304 -32.64 9.72 -5.03
N GLY A 305 -33.68 9.70 -4.17
CA GLY A 305 -34.69 10.73 -4.13
C GLY A 305 -34.66 11.74 -2.97
N ALA A 306 -34.06 11.44 -1.82
CA ALA A 306 -34.22 12.30 -0.64
C ALA A 306 -33.22 13.46 -0.55
N ASP A 307 -31.96 13.25 -0.97
CA ASP A 307 -30.93 14.31 -0.97
C ASP A 307 -31.08 15.30 -2.13
N CYS A 308 -31.83 14.94 -3.20
CA CYS A 308 -32.08 15.79 -4.35
C CYS A 308 -33.36 16.63 -4.23
N ALA A 309 -34.26 16.30 -3.32
CA ALA A 309 -35.59 16.93 -3.25
C ALA A 309 -35.63 18.29 -2.52
N GLU A 310 -34.59 18.65 -1.74
CA GLU A 310 -34.59 19.93 -1.03
C GLU A 310 -34.01 21.12 -1.82
N GLU A 311 -33.49 20.91 -3.03
CA GLU A 311 -32.97 21.98 -3.89
C GLU A 311 -33.85 22.32 -5.11
N GLU A 312 -34.98 21.63 -5.33
CA GLU A 312 -35.85 21.85 -6.50
C GLU A 312 -36.83 23.05 -6.37
N THR A 313 -36.55 24.05 -5.59
CA THR A 313 -37.29 25.32 -5.73
C THR A 313 -36.61 26.34 -6.63
N SER A 314 -35.80 25.89 -7.58
CA SER A 314 -35.39 26.72 -8.73
C SER A 314 -35.41 25.89 -10.03
N THR A 315 -36.59 25.87 -10.67
CA THR A 315 -36.85 25.65 -12.10
C THR A 315 -35.75 24.95 -12.93
N HIS A 316 -35.88 23.62 -13.10
CA HIS A 316 -35.20 22.90 -14.17
C HIS A 316 -36.04 22.86 -15.44
N PRO A 317 -35.52 23.23 -16.59
CA PRO A 317 -36.04 22.79 -17.87
C PRO A 317 -35.37 21.47 -18.30
N THR A 318 -36.22 20.47 -18.51
CA THR A 318 -35.94 19.18 -19.15
C THR A 318 -34.97 19.25 -20.32
N SER A 319 -33.87 18.48 -20.26
CA SER A 319 -32.95 18.33 -21.37
C SER A 319 -33.58 17.51 -22.49
N LYS A 320 -33.89 18.14 -23.59
CA LYS A 320 -34.15 17.48 -24.87
C LYS A 320 -32.84 17.46 -25.68
N ASN A 321 -32.55 16.28 -26.22
CA ASN A 321 -31.64 15.95 -27.30
C ASN A 321 -30.88 17.11 -27.95
N ILE A 322 -29.54 17.04 -27.93
CA ILE A 322 -28.70 17.77 -28.87
C ILE A 322 -27.82 16.76 -29.60
N ASP A 323 -28.36 16.25 -30.72
CA ASP A 323 -27.58 15.92 -31.90
C ASP A 323 -27.33 17.23 -32.64
N SER A 324 -26.06 17.61 -32.75
CA SER A 324 -25.63 18.35 -33.96
C SER A 324 -24.13 18.65 -33.89
N ALA A 325 -23.48 18.28 -34.97
CA ALA A 325 -22.12 18.51 -35.36
C ALA A 325 -21.70 19.99 -35.25
N MET A 326 -20.51 20.23 -34.73
CA MET A 326 -19.80 21.49 -34.89
C MET A 326 -18.54 21.30 -35.77
N PRO A 327 -18.23 22.28 -36.62
CA PRO A 327 -17.09 22.26 -37.51
C PRO A 327 -15.77 22.59 -36.79
N PRO A 328 -14.60 22.18 -37.34
CA PRO A 328 -13.31 22.40 -36.69
C PRO A 328 -12.81 23.82 -36.92
N ASN A 329 -12.45 24.51 -35.86
CA ASN A 329 -11.62 25.71 -35.98
C ASN A 329 -10.47 25.76 -34.97
N GLN A 330 -9.39 26.18 -35.52
CA GLN A 330 -8.02 26.33 -35.21
C GLN A 330 -7.69 27.10 -33.91
N HIS A 331 -6.61 26.63 -33.24
CA HIS A 331 -5.68 27.40 -32.42
C HIS A 331 -6.19 28.03 -31.10
N GLY A 332 -5.66 27.48 -29.99
CA GLY A 332 -5.69 28.10 -28.67
C GLY A 332 -6.40 27.25 -27.63
N TRP A 333 -5.62 26.72 -26.75
CA TRP A 333 -6.06 26.03 -25.54
C TRP A 333 -6.89 27.00 -24.68
N GLN A 334 -8.18 26.95 -24.78
CA GLN A 334 -9.11 27.65 -23.89
C GLN A 334 -10.03 26.62 -23.28
N ALA A 335 -10.09 26.62 -21.95
CA ALA A 335 -11.16 25.95 -21.22
C ALA A 335 -12.49 26.51 -21.77
N THR A 336 -13.35 25.66 -22.32
CA THR A 336 -14.66 26.07 -22.84
C THR A 336 -15.60 26.30 -21.64
N VAL A 337 -15.44 27.45 -20.97
CA VAL A 337 -16.47 28.00 -20.08
C VAL A 337 -17.28 28.95 -20.91
N ASP A 338 -18.49 28.59 -21.25
CA ASP A 338 -19.47 29.43 -21.86
C ASP A 338 -20.06 30.38 -20.81
N PRO A 339 -19.80 31.71 -20.84
CA PRO A 339 -20.19 32.65 -19.77
C PRO A 339 -21.70 32.90 -19.65
N SER A 340 -22.52 32.31 -20.53
CA SER A 340 -23.96 32.53 -20.58
C SER A 340 -24.79 31.39 -19.98
N LYS A 341 -24.18 30.28 -19.56
CA LYS A 341 -24.84 29.16 -18.86
C LYS A 341 -24.61 29.28 -17.39
N GLN A 342 -25.67 29.16 -16.63
CA GLN A 342 -25.75 29.11 -15.17
C GLN A 342 -24.49 28.46 -14.54
N VAL A 343 -23.90 29.15 -13.54
CA VAL A 343 -22.72 28.75 -12.80
C VAL A 343 -22.82 27.29 -12.42
N ASN A 344 -22.19 26.41 -13.18
CA ASN A 344 -22.01 25.03 -12.80
C ASN A 344 -21.01 25.02 -11.67
N HIS A 345 -21.46 24.76 -10.46
CA HIS A 345 -20.66 24.64 -9.25
C HIS A 345 -19.67 23.43 -9.25
N GLN A 346 -19.35 22.91 -10.40
CA GLN A 346 -18.52 21.72 -10.59
C GLN A 346 -17.10 22.09 -11.05
N PRO A 347 -16.07 21.31 -10.67
CA PRO A 347 -14.69 21.52 -11.10
C PRO A 347 -14.54 21.44 -12.62
N ALA A 348 -13.59 22.21 -13.16
CA ALA A 348 -13.27 22.18 -14.58
C ALA A 348 -12.74 20.80 -14.99
N THR A 349 -13.30 20.25 -16.07
CA THR A 349 -12.93 18.95 -16.60
C THR A 349 -12.25 19.12 -17.96
N TYR A 350 -11.06 18.54 -18.11
CA TYR A 350 -10.38 18.50 -19.41
C TYR A 350 -10.86 17.33 -20.25
N SER A 351 -11.21 17.60 -21.49
CA SER A 351 -11.56 16.60 -22.48
C SER A 351 -10.30 15.92 -23.04
N LEU A 352 -10.45 14.70 -23.54
CA LEU A 352 -9.37 13.94 -24.13
C LEU A 352 -9.02 14.49 -25.52
N ASN A 353 -7.79 14.90 -25.70
CA ASN A 353 -7.26 15.34 -26.99
C ASN A 353 -6.64 14.15 -27.75
N ASP A 354 -7.47 13.16 -28.09
CA ASP A 354 -7.06 11.99 -28.85
C ASP A 354 -8.10 11.68 -29.94
N ASP A 355 -7.62 11.46 -31.15
CA ASP A 355 -8.50 11.20 -32.30
C ASP A 355 -9.04 9.75 -32.31
N THR A 356 -8.48 8.89 -31.51
CA THR A 356 -8.79 7.45 -31.49
C THR A 356 -9.60 7.00 -30.29
N LEU A 357 -9.33 7.55 -29.11
CA LEU A 357 -10.01 7.18 -27.87
C LEU A 357 -11.36 7.90 -27.73
N LEU A 358 -12.30 7.21 -27.12
CA LEU A 358 -13.55 7.83 -26.67
C LEU A 358 -13.33 8.44 -25.28
N GLU A 359 -14.04 9.53 -24.99
CA GLU A 359 -14.01 10.18 -23.68
C GLU A 359 -14.49 9.26 -22.56
N GLN A 360 -15.55 8.51 -22.83
CA GLN A 360 -16.11 7.47 -21.96
C GLN A 360 -16.33 6.20 -22.76
N THR A 361 -16.28 5.07 -22.09
CA THR A 361 -16.61 3.77 -22.69
C THR A 361 -18.09 3.76 -23.10
N GLN A 362 -18.38 3.52 -24.39
CA GLN A 362 -19.74 3.37 -24.89
C GLN A 362 -20.18 1.93 -24.73
N PHE A 363 -21.03 1.66 -23.77
CA PHE A 363 -21.60 0.33 -23.54
C PHE A 363 -22.77 0.07 -24.45
N THR A 364 -22.84 -1.17 -24.96
CA THR A 364 -23.97 -1.68 -25.72
C THR A 364 -24.93 -2.38 -24.75
N LYS A 365 -26.25 -2.23 -24.94
CA LYS A 365 -27.22 -2.94 -24.12
C LYS A 365 -26.98 -4.45 -24.22
N THR A 366 -26.49 -5.04 -23.16
CA THR A 366 -26.27 -6.48 -23.08
C THR A 366 -27.57 -7.14 -22.61
N ALA A 367 -27.92 -8.32 -23.16
CA ALA A 367 -29.01 -9.11 -22.63
C ALA A 367 -28.75 -9.41 -21.13
N PRO A 368 -29.76 -9.23 -20.26
CA PRO A 368 -29.55 -9.38 -18.83
C PRO A 368 -29.04 -10.81 -18.54
N ASN A 369 -27.87 -10.88 -17.93
CA ASN A 369 -27.34 -12.13 -17.41
C ASN A 369 -28.16 -12.44 -16.16
N THR A 370 -29.03 -13.42 -16.20
CA THR A 370 -30.08 -13.73 -15.20
C THR A 370 -29.48 -14.08 -13.82
N GLU A 371 -28.16 -14.23 -13.71
CA GLU A 371 -27.50 -14.60 -12.46
C GLU A 371 -26.94 -13.38 -11.68
N GLN A 372 -26.96 -12.18 -12.24
CA GLN A 372 -26.41 -10.99 -11.60
C GLN A 372 -27.48 -10.22 -10.83
N ARG A 373 -27.16 -9.76 -9.61
CA ARG A 373 -28.08 -9.02 -8.72
C ARG A 373 -28.57 -7.71 -9.34
N LEU A 374 -27.67 -6.99 -10.02
CA LEU A 374 -27.93 -5.68 -10.65
C LEU A 374 -28.16 -5.78 -12.16
N SER A 375 -28.65 -6.93 -12.65
CA SER A 375 -28.92 -7.17 -14.08
C SER A 375 -29.99 -6.26 -14.68
N HIS A 376 -30.79 -5.58 -13.87
CA HIS A 376 -31.81 -4.62 -14.29
C HIS A 376 -31.21 -3.27 -14.71
N LEU A 377 -29.96 -2.95 -14.32
CA LEU A 377 -29.30 -1.70 -14.66
C LEU A 377 -28.69 -1.76 -16.07
N ASP A 378 -28.93 -0.71 -16.85
CA ASP A 378 -28.23 -0.51 -18.13
C ASP A 378 -26.82 0.03 -17.89
N PRO A 379 -25.74 -0.68 -18.28
CA PRO A 379 -24.37 -0.20 -18.10
C PRO A 379 -24.10 1.20 -18.66
N GLY A 380 -24.81 1.59 -19.73
CA GLY A 380 -24.65 2.89 -20.37
C GLY A 380 -25.50 4.02 -19.79
N GLN A 381 -26.50 3.69 -18.95
CA GLN A 381 -27.44 4.68 -18.38
C GLN A 381 -27.81 4.30 -16.96
N GLN A 382 -26.88 4.43 -16.05
CA GLN A 382 -27.12 4.13 -14.65
C GLN A 382 -27.71 5.33 -13.90
N PRO A 383 -28.54 5.12 -12.87
CA PRO A 383 -29.11 6.20 -12.07
C PRO A 383 -28.03 6.96 -11.29
N PRO A 384 -28.26 8.25 -10.93
CA PRO A 384 -27.36 8.97 -10.05
C PRO A 384 -27.30 8.32 -8.66
N LEU A 385 -26.12 8.34 -8.04
CA LEU A 385 -25.89 7.80 -6.69
C LEU A 385 -25.98 8.91 -5.64
N ALA A 386 -26.41 8.57 -4.44
CA ALA A 386 -26.31 9.46 -3.29
C ALA A 386 -24.85 9.85 -3.01
N VAL A 387 -24.61 11.07 -2.53
CA VAL A 387 -23.25 11.61 -2.35
C VAL A 387 -22.39 10.77 -1.40
N THR A 388 -22.98 10.25 -0.33
CA THR A 388 -22.28 9.37 0.61
C THR A 388 -21.85 8.06 -0.06
N ASP A 389 -22.69 7.49 -0.95
CA ASP A 389 -22.35 6.30 -1.72
C ASP A 389 -21.21 6.57 -2.72
N GLN A 390 -21.20 7.76 -3.33
CA GLN A 390 -20.08 8.19 -4.15
C GLN A 390 -18.77 8.26 -3.34
N CYS A 391 -18.82 8.78 -2.10
CA CYS A 391 -17.66 8.79 -1.19
C CYS A 391 -17.18 7.37 -0.85
N ILE A 392 -18.11 6.45 -0.57
CA ILE A 392 -17.80 5.04 -0.26
C ILE A 392 -17.13 4.37 -1.47
N LEU A 393 -17.65 4.58 -2.69
CA LEU A 393 -17.05 4.01 -3.91
C LEU A 393 -15.64 4.54 -4.16
N LEU A 394 -15.38 5.84 -3.92
CA LEU A 394 -14.04 6.40 -4.05
C LEU A 394 -13.07 5.85 -2.99
N ALA A 395 -13.55 5.62 -1.77
CA ALA A 395 -12.76 4.99 -0.71
C ALA A 395 -12.45 3.52 -1.03
N LEU A 396 -13.42 2.75 -1.56
CA LEU A 396 -13.22 1.39 -2.05
C LEU A 396 -12.22 1.34 -3.22
N CYS A 397 -12.27 2.32 -4.13
CA CYS A 397 -11.30 2.46 -5.20
C CYS A 397 -9.86 2.62 -4.66
N LEU A 398 -9.67 3.47 -3.65
CA LEU A 398 -8.37 3.62 -2.98
C LEU A 398 -7.94 2.33 -2.28
N ASN A 399 -8.88 1.63 -1.64
CA ASN A 399 -8.58 0.36 -0.98
C ASN A 399 -8.12 -0.73 -1.98
N ILE A 400 -8.70 -0.76 -3.19
CA ILE A 400 -8.22 -1.63 -4.28
C ILE A 400 -6.76 -1.30 -4.63
N HIS A 401 -6.41 -0.02 -4.71
CA HIS A 401 -5.03 0.42 -4.93
C HIS A 401 -4.07 -0.12 -3.86
N ASN A 402 -4.47 -0.06 -2.60
CA ASN A 402 -3.62 -0.43 -1.46
C ASN A 402 -3.52 -1.94 -1.22
N THR A 403 -4.53 -2.72 -1.64
CA THR A 403 -4.61 -4.17 -1.34
C THR A 403 -4.30 -5.08 -2.50
N GLN A 404 -4.13 -4.54 -3.70
CA GLN A 404 -3.86 -5.32 -4.90
C GLN A 404 -2.57 -4.88 -5.58
N ALA A 405 -1.84 -5.84 -6.13
CA ALA A 405 -0.62 -5.56 -6.87
C ALA A 405 -0.85 -4.58 -8.02
N SER A 406 0.09 -3.65 -8.21
CA SER A 406 0.02 -2.65 -9.26
C SER A 406 0.22 -3.29 -10.64
N HIS A 407 -0.88 -3.58 -11.33
CA HIS A 407 -0.89 -4.07 -12.70
C HIS A 407 -2.11 -3.57 -13.49
N GLY A 408 -2.13 -3.85 -14.79
CA GLY A 408 -3.15 -3.34 -15.69
C GLY A 408 -4.59 -3.67 -15.29
N LEU A 409 -4.85 -4.86 -14.73
CA LEU A 409 -6.19 -5.26 -14.28
C LEU A 409 -6.65 -4.45 -13.07
N THR A 410 -5.78 -4.19 -12.11
CA THR A 410 -6.07 -3.33 -10.96
C THR A 410 -6.44 -1.91 -11.41
N SER A 411 -5.68 -1.35 -12.37
CA SER A 411 -6.00 -0.04 -12.94
C SER A 411 -7.34 -0.03 -13.67
N GLU A 412 -7.72 -1.11 -14.36
CA GLU A 412 -9.02 -1.23 -15.02
C GLU A 412 -10.18 -1.37 -14.01
N GLN A 413 -9.98 -2.10 -12.92
CA GLN A 413 -10.94 -2.16 -11.82
C GLN A 413 -11.17 -0.79 -11.21
N MET A 414 -10.10 -0.09 -10.83
CA MET A 414 -10.18 1.26 -10.28
C MET A 414 -10.87 2.24 -11.25
N SER A 415 -10.56 2.14 -12.55
CA SER A 415 -11.19 2.99 -13.58
C SER A 415 -12.72 2.83 -13.57
N ALA A 416 -13.24 1.61 -13.40
CA ALA A 416 -14.68 1.37 -13.35
C ALA A 416 -15.36 2.09 -12.17
N PHE A 417 -14.73 2.12 -10.98
CA PHE A 417 -15.23 2.88 -9.82
C PHE A 417 -15.20 4.39 -10.09
N VAL A 418 -14.09 4.90 -10.61
CA VAL A 418 -13.93 6.33 -10.88
C VAL A 418 -14.90 6.79 -11.97
N GLU A 419 -15.05 6.06 -13.08
CA GLU A 419 -15.98 6.36 -14.17
C GLU A 419 -17.42 6.38 -13.68
N ARG A 420 -17.79 5.45 -12.78
CA ARG A 420 -19.14 5.40 -12.20
C ARG A 420 -19.48 6.66 -11.41
N VAL A 421 -18.54 7.16 -10.60
CA VAL A 421 -18.75 8.41 -9.83
C VAL A 421 -18.67 9.62 -10.74
N ALA A 422 -17.70 9.67 -11.65
CA ALA A 422 -17.49 10.80 -12.55
C ALA A 422 -18.64 11.00 -13.57
N SER A 423 -19.47 9.97 -13.84
CA SER A 423 -20.61 10.09 -14.76
C SER A 423 -21.72 11.02 -14.21
N HIS A 424 -21.94 11.01 -12.89
CA HIS A 424 -22.99 11.80 -12.24
C HIS A 424 -22.51 12.38 -10.90
N PRO A 425 -21.48 13.26 -10.88
CA PRO A 425 -20.99 13.85 -9.65
C PRO A 425 -22.00 14.87 -9.12
N GLN A 426 -22.34 14.77 -7.83
CA GLN A 426 -23.33 15.63 -7.20
C GLN A 426 -22.74 16.65 -6.23
N ASN A 427 -21.46 16.54 -5.89
CA ASN A 427 -20.77 17.44 -4.95
C ASN A 427 -19.40 17.84 -5.49
N TRP A 428 -18.99 19.09 -5.27
CA TRP A 428 -17.73 19.63 -5.76
C TRP A 428 -16.49 18.83 -5.28
N SER A 429 -16.40 18.50 -3.99
CA SER A 429 -15.25 17.78 -3.43
C SER A 429 -15.21 16.32 -3.91
N VAL A 430 -16.36 15.68 -4.07
CA VAL A 430 -16.47 14.32 -4.64
C VAL A 430 -16.02 14.31 -6.10
N HIS A 431 -16.46 15.29 -6.89
CA HIS A 431 -16.01 15.43 -8.28
C HIS A 431 -14.51 15.71 -8.36
N THR A 432 -14.00 16.64 -7.53
CA THR A 432 -12.55 16.91 -7.44
C THR A 432 -11.76 15.64 -7.15
N MET A 433 -12.20 14.82 -6.19
CA MET A 433 -11.55 13.56 -5.87
C MET A 433 -11.65 12.54 -7.01
N SER A 434 -12.79 12.42 -7.68
CA SER A 434 -12.94 11.51 -8.83
C SER A 434 -12.03 11.91 -10.00
N LEU A 435 -11.93 13.22 -10.29
CA LEU A 435 -11.03 13.75 -11.31
C LEU A 435 -9.56 13.55 -10.96
N LEU A 436 -9.19 13.69 -9.70
CA LEU A 436 -7.83 13.41 -9.20
C LEU A 436 -7.47 11.94 -9.38
N LEU A 437 -8.35 11.01 -8.97
CA LEU A 437 -8.13 9.58 -9.14
C LEU A 437 -8.05 9.20 -10.61
N ARG A 438 -8.91 9.78 -11.46
CA ARG A 438 -8.81 9.61 -12.92
C ARG A 438 -7.46 10.07 -13.44
N ALA A 439 -7.00 11.26 -13.03
CA ALA A 439 -5.71 11.77 -13.43
C ALA A 439 -4.56 10.85 -12.96
N ARG A 440 -4.65 10.26 -11.78
CA ARG A 440 -3.66 9.26 -11.30
C ARG A 440 -3.63 8.02 -12.17
N LEU A 441 -4.78 7.45 -12.54
CA LEU A 441 -4.87 6.27 -13.40
C LEU A 441 -4.40 6.51 -14.83
N GLU A 442 -4.57 7.73 -15.32
CA GLU A 442 -4.17 8.14 -16.68
C GLU A 442 -2.68 8.50 -16.80
N SER A 443 -1.99 8.74 -15.70
CA SER A 443 -0.60 9.22 -15.68
C SER A 443 0.42 8.29 -16.31
N THR A 444 0.17 6.99 -16.28
CA THR A 444 1.07 5.96 -16.79
C THR A 444 0.85 5.63 -18.27
N ARG A 445 -0.20 6.16 -18.89
CA ARG A 445 -0.60 5.86 -20.26
C ARG A 445 -0.17 7.00 -21.18
N THR A 446 0.63 6.72 -22.18
CA THR A 446 1.19 7.72 -23.13
C THR A 446 0.15 8.61 -23.81
N ARG A 447 -1.07 8.12 -24.06
CA ARG A 447 -2.13 8.87 -24.73
C ARG A 447 -2.94 9.79 -23.80
N THR A 448 -2.86 9.57 -22.49
CA THR A 448 -3.67 10.30 -21.50
C THR A 448 -2.82 11.09 -20.51
N VAL A 449 -1.48 10.93 -20.54
CA VAL A 449 -0.55 11.62 -19.62
C VAL A 449 -0.66 13.14 -19.70
N GLU A 450 -0.88 13.70 -20.88
CA GLU A 450 -1.07 15.14 -21.07
C GLU A 450 -2.35 15.61 -20.36
N ARG A 451 -3.48 14.97 -20.63
CA ARG A 451 -4.76 15.27 -19.96
C ARG A 451 -4.62 15.12 -18.45
N SER A 452 -3.97 14.05 -17.97
CA SER A 452 -3.71 13.80 -16.56
C SER A 452 -2.97 14.97 -15.89
N THR A 453 -1.92 15.48 -16.52
CA THR A 453 -1.11 16.58 -15.99
C THR A 453 -1.89 17.90 -16.00
N LEU A 454 -2.58 18.21 -17.10
CA LEU A 454 -3.42 19.42 -17.22
C LEU A 454 -4.60 19.39 -16.24
N GLN A 455 -5.24 18.22 -16.06
CA GLN A 455 -6.33 18.06 -15.10
C GLN A 455 -5.86 18.31 -13.67
N LEU A 456 -4.70 17.77 -13.29
CA LEU A 456 -4.12 17.97 -11.96
C LEU A 456 -3.76 19.44 -11.72
N GLN A 457 -3.17 20.12 -12.73
CA GLN A 457 -2.90 21.56 -12.68
C GLN A 457 -4.20 22.36 -12.49
N ALA A 458 -5.24 22.05 -13.26
CA ALA A 458 -6.53 22.74 -13.14
C ALA A 458 -7.19 22.55 -11.77
N LEU A 459 -7.09 21.38 -11.17
CA LEU A 459 -7.61 21.14 -9.83
C LEU A 459 -6.90 22.00 -8.79
N ILE A 460 -5.58 22.20 -8.92
CA ILE A 460 -4.79 23.06 -8.04
C ILE A 460 -5.18 24.53 -8.23
N ASP A 461 -5.27 24.98 -9.48
CA ASP A 461 -5.58 26.38 -9.82
C ASP A 461 -7.00 26.80 -9.46
N GLN A 462 -7.91 25.84 -9.39
CA GLN A 462 -9.32 26.06 -9.06
C GLN A 462 -9.58 26.20 -7.56
N MET A 463 -8.69 25.70 -6.68
CA MET A 463 -8.92 25.74 -5.25
C MET A 463 -9.17 27.16 -4.69
N PRO A 464 -8.40 28.22 -5.05
CA PRO A 464 -8.63 29.56 -4.54
C PRO A 464 -9.85 30.25 -5.15
N THR A 465 -10.48 29.70 -6.21
CA THR A 465 -11.60 30.34 -6.90
C THR A 465 -12.93 30.22 -6.12
N ASN A 466 -13.83 31.17 -6.32
CA ASN A 466 -15.16 31.20 -5.68
C ASN A 466 -16.25 30.55 -6.55
N ASP A 467 -15.93 29.49 -7.30
CA ASP A 467 -16.85 28.84 -8.23
C ASP A 467 -17.97 28.06 -7.53
N SER A 468 -17.76 27.64 -6.29
CA SER A 468 -18.70 26.90 -5.48
C SER A 468 -18.72 27.43 -4.05
N SER A 469 -19.85 27.28 -3.36
CA SER A 469 -19.99 27.74 -1.98
C SER A 469 -19.09 26.95 -1.03
N ILE A 470 -18.65 27.61 0.06
CA ILE A 470 -17.85 26.99 1.11
C ILE A 470 -18.59 25.78 1.70
N ARG A 471 -19.91 25.91 1.93
CA ARG A 471 -20.77 24.82 2.41
C ARG A 471 -20.65 23.58 1.52
N GLU A 472 -20.74 23.74 0.22
CA GLU A 472 -20.66 22.68 -0.76
C GLU A 472 -19.29 21.99 -0.73
N ARG A 473 -18.20 22.75 -0.66
CA ARG A 473 -16.84 22.24 -0.67
C ARG A 473 -16.46 21.48 0.61
N VAL A 474 -16.95 21.92 1.79
CA VAL A 474 -16.55 21.35 3.09
C VAL A 474 -17.46 20.20 3.54
N ARG A 475 -18.72 20.13 3.03
CA ARG A 475 -19.76 19.20 3.50
C ARG A 475 -19.32 17.73 3.56
N PHE A 476 -18.61 17.25 2.55
CA PHE A 476 -18.14 15.85 2.44
C PHE A 476 -16.63 15.68 2.58
N PHE A 477 -15.91 16.74 2.94
CA PHE A 477 -14.46 16.73 3.06
C PHE A 477 -13.91 15.62 3.96
N HIS A 478 -14.54 15.38 5.12
CA HIS A 478 -14.10 14.36 6.06
C HIS A 478 -14.39 12.92 5.59
N ALA A 479 -15.35 12.75 4.67
CA ALA A 479 -15.69 11.47 4.05
C ALA A 479 -14.85 11.13 2.81
N LEU A 480 -13.84 11.95 2.50
CA LEU A 480 -12.95 11.81 1.36
C LEU A 480 -11.48 11.88 1.80
N ASP A 481 -10.62 11.23 1.03
CA ASP A 481 -9.18 11.36 1.18
C ASP A 481 -8.58 12.37 0.20
N LEU A 482 -9.17 13.58 0.15
CA LEU A 482 -8.70 14.66 -0.70
C LEU A 482 -7.35 15.17 -0.19
N PRO A 483 -6.24 15.12 -0.96
CA PRO A 483 -4.94 15.59 -0.51
C PRO A 483 -4.89 17.12 -0.35
N ALA A 484 -3.95 17.60 0.46
CA ALA A 484 -3.73 19.02 0.65
C ALA A 484 -3.21 19.68 -0.64
N LYS A 485 -3.38 21.01 -0.74
CA LYS A 485 -2.94 21.78 -1.91
C LYS A 485 -1.46 21.57 -2.23
N TRP A 486 -0.58 21.59 -1.23
CA TRP A 486 0.86 21.34 -1.41
C TRP A 486 1.16 19.90 -1.81
N SER A 487 0.40 18.93 -1.31
CA SER A 487 0.56 17.53 -1.70
C SER A 487 0.21 17.32 -3.19
N MET A 488 -0.85 17.98 -3.67
CA MET A 488 -1.17 17.96 -5.11
C MET A 488 -0.13 18.69 -5.95
N GLN A 489 0.44 19.77 -5.44
CA GLN A 489 1.55 20.48 -6.12
C GLN A 489 2.82 19.62 -6.18
N CYS A 490 3.12 18.87 -5.12
CA CYS A 490 4.21 17.89 -5.10
C CYS A 490 3.94 16.79 -6.13
N GLU A 491 2.74 16.20 -6.15
CA GLU A 491 2.34 15.21 -7.16
C GLU A 491 2.44 15.74 -8.59
N LEU A 492 2.10 17.00 -8.83
CA LEU A 492 2.28 17.65 -10.12
C LEU A 492 3.77 17.74 -10.50
N ALA A 493 4.62 18.11 -9.56
CA ALA A 493 6.06 18.17 -9.79
C ALA A 493 6.66 16.78 -10.05
N ASP A 494 6.20 15.73 -9.34
CA ASP A 494 6.56 14.33 -9.62
C ASP A 494 6.18 13.93 -11.06
N ARG A 495 5.02 14.40 -11.54
CA ARG A 495 4.61 14.23 -12.94
C ARG A 495 5.57 14.90 -13.90
N PHE A 496 5.97 16.15 -13.62
CA PHE A 496 6.96 16.84 -14.43
C PHE A 496 8.30 16.08 -14.46
N VAL A 497 8.74 15.49 -13.35
CA VAL A 497 9.93 14.62 -13.33
C VAL A 497 9.72 13.40 -14.23
N SER A 498 8.58 12.73 -14.14
CA SER A 498 8.28 11.50 -14.91
C SER A 498 8.27 11.72 -16.43
N ILE A 499 7.87 12.91 -16.88
CA ILE A 499 7.87 13.30 -18.30
C ILE A 499 9.17 14.03 -18.73
N GLY A 500 10.16 14.15 -17.82
CA GLY A 500 11.46 14.74 -18.11
C GLY A 500 11.52 16.27 -18.03
N MET A 501 10.50 16.95 -17.53
CA MET A 501 10.45 18.41 -17.35
C MET A 501 11.09 18.82 -16.01
N LEU A 502 12.37 18.46 -15.80
CA LEU A 502 13.06 18.61 -14.52
C LEU A 502 13.11 20.06 -14.00
N ARG A 503 13.23 21.06 -14.87
CA ARG A 503 13.27 22.47 -14.45
C ARG A 503 11.94 22.97 -13.90
N SER A 504 10.83 22.58 -14.52
CA SER A 504 9.49 22.93 -14.04
C SER A 504 9.18 22.20 -12.72
N ALA A 505 9.63 20.96 -12.59
CA ALA A 505 9.55 20.23 -11.35
C ALA A 505 10.34 20.94 -10.23
N LEU A 506 11.60 21.31 -10.50
CA LEU A 506 12.46 22.02 -9.56
C LEU A 506 11.80 23.32 -9.08
N GLU A 507 11.34 24.17 -10.01
CA GLU A 507 10.64 25.42 -9.67
C GLU A 507 9.39 25.19 -8.79
N THR A 508 8.68 24.10 -9.03
CA THR A 508 7.50 23.76 -8.22
C THR A 508 7.90 23.28 -6.83
N TYR A 509 8.91 22.41 -6.70
CA TYR A 509 9.41 21.95 -5.39
C TYR A 509 10.02 23.07 -4.57
N GLU A 510 10.77 23.99 -5.18
CA GLU A 510 11.31 25.19 -4.52
C GLU A 510 10.18 26.09 -4.00
N ARG A 511 9.10 26.27 -4.77
CA ARG A 511 7.97 27.10 -4.36
C ARG A 511 7.21 26.54 -3.16
N ILE A 512 7.17 25.21 -3.03
CA ILE A 512 6.55 24.53 -1.88
C ILE A 512 7.57 24.11 -0.81
N GLU A 513 8.84 24.50 -0.98
CA GLU A 513 9.96 24.27 -0.05
C GLU A 513 10.13 22.79 0.36
N MET A 514 9.93 21.88 -0.60
CA MET A 514 10.18 20.45 -0.43
C MET A 514 11.65 20.14 -0.75
N TRP A 515 12.54 20.49 0.18
CA TRP A 515 14.00 20.47 -0.03
C TRP A 515 14.56 19.10 -0.38
N GLU A 516 13.94 18.02 0.07
CA GLU A 516 14.33 16.65 -0.31
C GLU A 516 14.16 16.41 -1.80
N HIS A 517 13.00 16.79 -2.34
CA HIS A 517 12.70 16.65 -3.76
C HIS A 517 13.53 17.64 -4.60
N VAL A 518 13.82 18.84 -4.07
CA VAL A 518 14.74 19.80 -4.70
C VAL A 518 16.12 19.18 -4.87
N VAL A 519 16.68 18.59 -3.80
CA VAL A 519 17.99 17.94 -3.83
C VAL A 519 18.01 16.76 -4.78
N GLN A 520 16.96 15.91 -4.78
CA GLN A 520 16.84 14.80 -5.71
C GLN A 520 16.77 15.27 -7.16
N CYS A 521 16.00 16.32 -7.44
CA CYS A 521 15.87 16.90 -8.77
C CYS A 521 17.20 17.51 -9.25
N LEU A 522 17.93 18.22 -8.38
CA LEU A 522 19.28 18.72 -8.65
C LEU A 522 20.26 17.56 -8.90
N GLY A 523 20.11 16.46 -8.18
CA GLY A 523 20.87 15.22 -8.41
C GLY A 523 20.63 14.66 -9.81
N LEU A 524 19.36 14.60 -10.28
CA LEU A 524 19.02 14.19 -11.63
C LEU A 524 19.56 15.13 -12.71
N LEU A 525 19.72 16.43 -12.38
CA LEU A 525 20.36 17.42 -13.25
C LEU A 525 21.90 17.37 -13.21
N GLY A 526 22.50 16.53 -12.36
CA GLY A 526 23.94 16.44 -12.15
C GLY A 526 24.53 17.56 -11.27
N GLN A 527 23.69 18.34 -10.59
CA GLN A 527 24.08 19.49 -9.76
C GLN A 527 24.15 19.15 -8.26
N HIS A 528 24.77 18.02 -7.91
CA HIS A 528 24.84 17.53 -6.53
C HIS A 528 25.47 18.51 -5.54
N GLN A 529 26.44 19.31 -6.00
CA GLN A 529 27.12 20.31 -5.13
C GLN A 529 26.15 21.45 -4.75
N GLU A 530 25.35 21.91 -5.70
CA GLU A 530 24.37 22.98 -5.46
C GLU A 530 23.33 22.55 -4.43
N GLY A 531 22.86 21.29 -4.50
CA GLY A 531 21.96 20.73 -3.50
C GLY A 531 22.57 20.74 -2.08
N ARG A 532 23.84 20.36 -1.94
CA ARG A 532 24.56 20.43 -0.65
C ARG A 532 24.68 21.86 -0.13
N ASP A 533 25.06 22.77 -1.00
CA ASP A 533 25.28 24.17 -0.62
C ASP A 533 23.97 24.84 -0.19
N ILE A 534 22.83 24.50 -0.82
CA ILE A 534 21.51 24.99 -0.41
C ILE A 534 21.18 24.53 1.01
N VAL A 535 21.35 23.25 1.31
CA VAL A 535 21.01 22.71 2.64
C VAL A 535 21.92 23.31 3.72
N ARG A 536 23.22 23.46 3.46
CA ARG A 536 24.16 24.11 4.39
C ARG A 536 23.82 25.59 4.61
N ASP A 537 23.53 26.32 3.54
CA ASP A 537 23.19 27.74 3.62
C ASP A 537 21.90 27.97 4.43
N LEU A 538 20.93 27.06 4.32
CA LEU A 538 19.70 27.07 5.13
C LEU A 538 20.00 26.81 6.62
N LEU A 539 20.78 25.75 6.93
CA LEU A 539 21.12 25.39 8.30
C LEU A 539 21.99 26.45 8.99
N GLU A 540 22.94 27.07 8.28
CA GLU A 540 23.81 28.11 8.79
C GLU A 540 23.13 29.49 8.78
N GLY A 541 21.92 29.61 8.24
CA GLY A 541 21.17 30.87 8.15
C GLY A 541 21.80 31.89 7.20
N ARG A 542 22.69 31.46 6.28
CA ARG A 542 23.28 32.33 5.27
C ARG A 542 22.30 32.74 4.20
N LYS A 543 21.35 31.90 3.90
CA LYS A 543 20.20 32.17 3.03
C LYS A 543 18.90 31.85 3.76
N THR A 544 17.93 32.69 3.54
CA THR A 544 16.55 32.35 3.92
C THR A 544 15.92 31.52 2.80
N GLU A 545 14.91 30.72 3.13
CA GLU A 545 14.13 29.96 2.15
C GLU A 545 13.57 30.86 1.04
N ALA A 546 13.16 32.09 1.40
CA ALA A 546 12.75 33.11 0.45
C ALA A 546 13.87 33.56 -0.52
N ASP A 547 15.12 33.61 -0.07
CA ASP A 547 16.25 34.01 -0.89
C ASP A 547 16.61 32.98 -1.96
N VAL A 548 16.42 31.69 -1.67
CA VAL A 548 16.61 30.59 -2.63
C VAL A 548 15.58 30.69 -3.76
N GLN A 549 14.32 30.99 -3.43
CA GLN A 549 13.26 31.19 -4.42
C GLN A 549 13.48 32.39 -5.33
N LEU A 550 14.15 33.46 -4.82
CA LEU A 550 14.42 34.67 -5.58
C LEU A 550 15.56 34.55 -6.59
N GLN A 551 16.48 33.58 -6.40
CA GLN A 551 17.57 33.34 -7.37
C GLN A 551 17.05 32.77 -8.69
N THR A 552 15.94 32.00 -8.65
CA THR A 552 15.26 31.47 -9.84
C THR A 552 14.46 32.56 -10.60
N LYS A 553 14.01 33.60 -9.91
CA LYS A 553 13.31 34.77 -10.50
C LYS A 553 14.17 36.00 -10.40
N ARG A 554 14.90 36.34 -11.46
CA ARG A 554 15.57 37.65 -11.61
C ARG A 554 14.57 38.79 -11.70
N ILE A 555 13.75 39.04 -10.69
CA ILE A 555 12.95 40.24 -10.56
C ILE A 555 13.17 40.78 -9.15
N ALA A 556 14.00 41.83 -9.11
CA ALA A 556 14.33 42.55 -7.91
C ALA A 556 13.10 43.30 -7.38
N THR A 557 12.69 42.99 -6.18
CA THR A 557 12.12 43.98 -5.27
C THR A 557 12.82 43.83 -3.94
N SER A 558 13.52 44.88 -3.60
CA SER A 558 14.25 45.05 -2.37
C SER A 558 13.29 44.98 -1.19
N THR A 559 13.26 43.85 -0.50
CA THR A 559 12.61 43.75 0.79
C THR A 559 13.61 43.30 1.84
N SER A 560 13.66 44.08 2.90
CA SER A 560 14.54 44.04 4.05
C SER A 560 15.02 42.64 4.48
N ARG A 561 16.37 42.54 4.69
CA ARG A 561 17.03 41.43 5.38
C ARG A 561 16.47 41.29 6.79
N ILE A 562 15.57 40.32 6.96
CA ILE A 562 15.11 39.90 8.28
C ILE A 562 15.91 38.65 8.63
N PRO A 563 16.48 38.55 9.84
CA PRO A 563 17.23 37.39 10.29
C PRO A 563 16.31 36.14 10.18
N PRO A 564 16.88 34.97 9.79
CA PRO A 564 16.08 33.75 9.63
C PRO A 564 15.39 33.43 10.95
N ALA A 565 14.09 33.17 10.87
CA ALA A 565 13.36 32.55 11.98
C ALA A 565 14.03 31.20 12.31
N ARG A 566 14.22 30.90 13.60
CA ARG A 566 14.70 29.58 14.00
C ARG A 566 13.71 28.54 13.51
N PHE A 567 14.22 27.52 12.83
CA PHE A 567 13.38 26.39 12.43
C PHE A 567 12.77 25.72 13.67
N ALA A 568 11.56 25.20 13.55
CA ALA A 568 11.06 24.24 14.51
C ALA A 568 12.08 23.08 14.65
N LYS A 569 12.35 22.64 15.88
CA LYS A 569 13.40 21.63 16.16
C LYS A 569 13.29 20.39 15.29
N ALA A 570 12.08 19.92 15.07
CA ALA A 570 11.81 18.75 14.24
C ALA A 570 12.18 19.00 12.76
N ARG A 571 11.96 20.22 12.24
CA ARG A 571 12.34 20.59 10.87
C ARG A 571 13.84 20.77 10.72
N GLU A 572 14.48 21.39 11.69
CA GLU A 572 15.95 21.52 11.72
C GLU A 572 16.61 20.13 11.71
N ALA A 573 16.10 19.21 12.52
CA ALA A 573 16.56 17.82 12.54
C ALA A 573 16.37 17.14 11.17
N LYS A 574 15.27 17.43 10.47
CA LYS A 574 15.02 16.88 9.11
C LYS A 574 16.06 17.37 8.11
N LEU A 575 16.43 18.65 8.15
CA LEU A 575 17.47 19.23 7.29
C LEU A 575 18.87 18.65 7.61
N TRP A 576 19.18 18.43 8.90
CA TRP A 576 20.42 17.76 9.30
C TRP A 576 20.47 16.29 8.81
N CYS A 577 19.35 15.58 8.83
CA CYS A 577 19.28 14.25 8.23
C CYS A 577 19.53 14.30 6.72
N LEU A 578 18.93 15.27 6.02
CA LEU A 578 19.14 15.46 4.59
C LEU A 578 20.61 15.78 4.27
N LEU A 579 21.26 16.59 5.09
CA LEU A 579 22.69 16.87 4.95
C LEU A 579 23.53 15.60 5.15
N GLY A 580 23.18 14.76 6.13
CA GLY A 580 23.83 13.46 6.35
C GLY A 580 23.67 12.51 5.17
N ASP A 581 22.52 12.52 4.50
CA ASP A 581 22.28 11.73 3.27
C ASP A 581 23.16 12.21 2.11
N LEU A 582 23.51 13.51 2.07
CA LEU A 582 24.34 14.14 1.04
C LEU A 582 25.86 14.06 1.33
N GLU A 583 26.25 13.85 2.57
CA GLU A 583 27.65 13.83 3.04
C GLU A 583 27.97 12.51 3.76
N PRO A 584 28.16 11.41 3.02
CA PRO A 584 28.34 10.07 3.62
C PRO A 584 29.53 9.97 4.60
N GLU A 585 30.58 10.80 4.39
CA GLU A 585 31.79 10.80 5.25
C GLU A 585 31.50 11.32 6.67
N GLN A 586 30.51 12.19 6.82
CA GLN A 586 30.12 12.80 8.09
C GLN A 586 28.68 12.44 8.51
N ALA A 587 28.07 11.47 7.84
CA ALA A 587 26.65 11.13 7.98
C ALA A 587 26.27 10.81 9.43
N GLU A 588 27.07 10.02 10.14
CA GLU A 588 26.79 9.65 11.54
C GLU A 588 26.73 10.89 12.44
N SER A 589 27.69 11.81 12.29
CA SER A 589 27.73 13.03 13.10
C SER A 589 26.53 13.94 12.83
N HIS A 590 26.08 14.04 11.57
CA HIS A 590 24.91 14.82 11.20
C HIS A 590 23.61 14.19 11.73
N TYR A 591 23.48 12.87 11.65
CA TYR A 591 22.31 12.18 12.18
C TYR A 591 22.24 12.23 13.71
N LEU A 592 23.38 12.09 14.41
CA LEU A 592 23.43 12.26 15.87
C LEU A 592 23.07 13.70 16.25
N HIS A 593 23.58 14.69 15.52
CA HIS A 593 23.20 16.08 15.77
C HIS A 593 21.70 16.32 15.53
N ALA A 594 21.12 15.73 14.47
CA ALA A 594 19.68 15.77 14.22
C ALA A 594 18.87 15.14 15.37
N TRP A 595 19.37 14.03 15.93
CA TRP A 595 18.75 13.36 17.06
C TRP A 595 18.76 14.25 18.32
N ASP A 596 19.88 14.91 18.60
CA ASP A 596 20.03 15.80 19.75
C ASP A 596 19.20 17.08 19.61
N VAL A 597 19.20 17.72 18.44
CA VAL A 597 18.41 18.94 18.16
C VAL A 597 16.91 18.68 18.32
N SER A 598 16.44 17.48 17.95
CA SER A 598 15.02 17.08 18.10
C SER A 598 14.64 16.68 19.53
N ASP A 599 15.50 16.83 20.53
CA ASP A 599 15.31 16.32 21.89
C ASP A 599 14.99 14.81 21.90
N GLN A 600 15.64 14.04 21.02
CA GLN A 600 15.49 12.58 20.89
C GLN A 600 14.11 12.09 20.41
N THR A 601 13.37 12.93 19.70
CA THR A 601 12.02 12.60 19.22
C THR A 601 11.93 12.31 17.72
N SER A 602 12.98 12.60 16.93
CA SER A 602 12.94 12.43 15.47
C SER A 602 13.03 10.96 15.04
N ALA A 603 11.92 10.41 14.56
CA ALA A 603 11.88 9.07 13.94
C ALA A 603 12.81 8.98 12.73
N ARG A 604 12.91 10.05 11.95
CA ARG A 604 13.80 10.12 10.79
C ARG A 604 15.27 10.00 11.15
N ALA A 605 15.73 10.75 12.16
CA ALA A 605 17.13 10.69 12.60
C ALA A 605 17.49 9.29 13.11
N ALA A 606 16.62 8.69 13.91
CA ALA A 606 16.79 7.31 14.38
C ALA A 606 16.81 6.29 13.23
N ARG A 607 15.93 6.46 12.22
CA ARG A 607 15.90 5.62 11.02
C ARG A 607 17.18 5.74 10.19
N SER A 608 17.66 6.96 9.97
CA SER A 608 18.91 7.22 9.22
C SER A 608 20.12 6.61 9.92
N LEU A 609 20.22 6.74 11.24
CA LEU A 609 21.27 6.06 12.06
C LEU A 609 21.14 4.54 11.95
N GLY A 610 19.93 4.01 12.05
CA GLY A 610 19.67 2.57 11.87
C GLY A 610 20.10 2.07 10.50
N GLY A 611 19.79 2.82 9.43
CA GLY A 611 20.20 2.53 8.06
C GLY A 611 21.73 2.62 7.86
N TYR A 612 22.36 3.63 8.44
CA TYR A 612 23.81 3.81 8.41
C TYR A 612 24.55 2.63 9.06
N HIS A 613 24.18 2.26 10.29
CA HIS A 613 24.77 1.11 10.96
C HIS A 613 24.46 -0.23 10.25
N PHE A 614 23.28 -0.35 9.64
CA PHE A 614 22.93 -1.53 8.85
C PHE A 614 23.85 -1.67 7.62
N ALA A 615 24.11 -0.57 6.92
CA ALA A 615 25.04 -0.53 5.78
C ALA A 615 26.49 -0.89 6.17
N LEU A 616 26.90 -0.54 7.38
CA LEU A 616 28.19 -0.91 7.97
C LEU A 616 28.22 -2.35 8.55
N HIS A 617 27.14 -3.13 8.38
CA HIS A 617 26.98 -4.48 8.96
C HIS A 617 27.02 -4.52 10.51
N ALA A 618 26.88 -3.38 11.18
CA ALA A 618 26.76 -3.28 12.65
C ALA A 618 25.30 -3.52 13.08
N HIS A 619 24.83 -4.76 12.90
CA HIS A 619 23.41 -5.12 13.04
C HIS A 619 22.83 -4.90 14.42
N GLU A 620 23.62 -5.04 15.48
CA GLU A 620 23.20 -4.77 16.88
C GLU A 620 22.85 -3.29 17.06
N GLN A 621 23.76 -2.40 16.62
CA GLN A 621 23.54 -0.95 16.70
C GLN A 621 22.37 -0.52 15.80
N ALA A 622 22.30 -1.09 14.59
CA ALA A 622 21.17 -0.87 13.68
C ALA A 622 19.85 -1.25 14.36
N ALA A 623 19.77 -2.41 15.01
CA ALA A 623 18.56 -2.85 15.70
C ALA A 623 18.16 -1.91 16.85
N VAL A 624 19.12 -1.37 17.61
CA VAL A 624 18.83 -0.39 18.67
C VAL A 624 18.19 0.87 18.11
N TRP A 625 18.75 1.45 17.07
CA TRP A 625 18.21 2.67 16.46
C TRP A 625 16.88 2.45 15.74
N LEU A 626 16.75 1.34 14.99
CA LEU A 626 15.50 0.99 14.31
C LEU A 626 14.37 0.70 15.31
N ARG A 627 14.66 0.09 16.46
CA ARG A 627 13.70 -0.10 17.53
C ARG A 627 13.20 1.25 18.09
N ARG A 628 14.09 2.23 18.27
CA ARG A 628 13.69 3.59 18.63
C ARG A 628 12.79 4.22 17.56
N THR A 629 13.12 4.03 16.29
CA THR A 629 12.30 4.51 15.17
C THR A 629 10.88 3.97 15.23
N VAL A 630 10.71 2.66 15.37
CA VAL A 630 9.36 2.04 15.35
C VAL A 630 8.56 2.30 16.64
N ARG A 631 9.22 2.67 17.74
CA ARG A 631 8.54 3.18 18.93
C ARG A 631 7.97 4.58 18.73
N ILE A 632 8.71 5.45 18.04
CA ILE A 632 8.26 6.81 17.76
C ILE A 632 7.17 6.78 16.67
N ASN A 633 7.42 6.08 15.56
CA ASN A 633 6.46 5.93 14.47
C ASN A 633 6.28 4.46 14.09
N ALA A 634 5.23 3.84 14.61
CA ALA A 634 4.91 2.44 14.37
C ALA A 634 4.42 2.15 12.95
N LEU A 635 4.05 3.17 12.16
CA LEU A 635 3.60 3.02 10.77
C LEU A 635 4.75 2.95 9.76
N ASN A 636 6.01 3.11 10.20
CA ASN A 636 7.15 3.11 9.31
C ASN A 636 7.53 1.69 8.89
N THR A 637 6.93 1.18 7.81
CA THR A 637 7.13 -0.17 7.29
C THR A 637 8.60 -0.45 6.97
N ARG A 638 9.29 0.54 6.37
CA ARG A 638 10.72 0.39 6.05
C ARG A 638 11.60 0.17 7.28
N ALA A 639 11.28 0.85 8.40
CA ALA A 639 12.01 0.64 9.64
C ALA A 639 11.76 -0.75 10.23
N TRP A 640 10.51 -1.24 10.19
CA TRP A 640 10.18 -2.60 10.57
C TRP A 640 10.88 -3.64 9.72
N PHE A 641 10.91 -3.44 8.40
CA PHE A 641 11.61 -4.33 7.46
C PHE A 641 13.11 -4.40 7.76
N MET A 642 13.78 -3.25 7.90
CA MET A 642 15.20 -3.20 8.21
C MET A 642 15.51 -3.79 9.59
N LEU A 643 14.63 -3.59 10.58
CA LEU A 643 14.73 -4.19 11.90
C LEU A 643 14.64 -5.72 11.81
N GLY A 644 13.66 -6.23 11.05
CA GLY A 644 13.53 -7.66 10.77
C GLY A 644 14.78 -8.24 10.10
N CYS A 645 15.31 -7.55 9.10
CA CYS A 645 16.56 -7.94 8.43
C CYS A 645 17.77 -7.92 9.40
N SER A 646 17.85 -6.92 10.29
CA SER A 646 18.91 -6.85 11.31
C SER A 646 18.84 -8.04 12.25
N TYR A 647 17.65 -8.38 12.75
CA TYR A 647 17.44 -9.55 13.61
C TYR A 647 17.73 -10.87 12.90
N MET A 648 17.39 -11.01 11.62
CA MET A 648 17.75 -12.18 10.81
C MET A 648 19.27 -12.36 10.72
N ARG A 649 20.02 -11.27 10.54
CA ARG A 649 21.49 -11.30 10.50
C ARG A 649 22.13 -11.66 11.84
N MET A 650 21.44 -11.35 12.93
CA MET A 650 21.82 -11.71 14.31
C MET A 650 21.29 -13.09 14.72
N GLU A 651 20.62 -13.82 13.80
CA GLU A 651 19.96 -15.12 14.05
C GLU A 651 18.86 -15.08 15.14
N ARG A 652 18.33 -13.89 15.44
CA ARG A 652 17.21 -13.68 16.37
C ARG A 652 15.89 -13.86 15.61
N TRP A 653 15.55 -15.12 15.33
CA TRP A 653 14.45 -15.47 14.41
C TRP A 653 13.06 -15.07 14.92
N LEU A 654 12.86 -15.10 16.23
CA LEU A 654 11.59 -14.75 16.86
C LEU A 654 11.29 -13.26 16.69
N GLU A 655 12.24 -12.40 17.01
CA GLU A 655 12.10 -10.95 16.90
C GLU A 655 12.05 -10.51 15.44
N ALA A 656 12.78 -11.20 14.57
CA ALA A 656 12.68 -10.99 13.13
C ALA A 656 11.27 -11.31 12.62
N ALA A 657 10.69 -12.44 13.02
CA ALA A 657 9.33 -12.81 12.64
C ALA A 657 8.29 -11.82 13.17
N ALA A 658 8.45 -11.33 14.41
CA ALA A 658 7.57 -10.31 14.97
C ALA A 658 7.65 -8.99 14.19
N ALA A 659 8.85 -8.55 13.79
CA ALA A 659 9.04 -7.35 12.98
C ALA A 659 8.41 -7.51 11.57
N PHE A 660 8.63 -8.64 10.88
CA PHE A 660 8.02 -8.88 9.57
C PHE A 660 6.50 -9.06 9.63
N ARG A 661 5.96 -9.62 10.71
CA ARG A 661 4.49 -9.63 10.92
C ARG A 661 3.92 -8.20 11.00
N LYS A 662 4.64 -7.25 11.61
CA LYS A 662 4.23 -5.84 11.59
C LYS A 662 4.32 -5.24 10.18
N CYS A 663 5.37 -5.55 9.40
CA CYS A 663 5.44 -5.15 8.00
C CYS A 663 4.23 -5.67 7.21
N THR A 664 3.95 -6.97 7.28
CA THR A 664 2.84 -7.60 6.54
C THR A 664 1.46 -7.18 7.01
N ALA A 665 1.34 -6.67 8.23
CA ALA A 665 0.10 -6.08 8.74
C ALA A 665 -0.11 -4.63 8.26
N LEU A 666 0.97 -3.88 8.00
CA LEU A 666 0.94 -2.53 7.48
C LEU A 666 0.86 -2.49 5.94
N GLU A 667 1.66 -3.34 5.29
CA GLU A 667 1.71 -3.46 3.83
C GLU A 667 1.54 -4.93 3.44
N GLU A 668 0.30 -5.34 3.17
CA GLU A 668 0.00 -6.73 2.78
C GLU A 668 0.60 -7.09 1.43
N GLU A 669 0.85 -6.08 0.57
CA GLU A 669 1.43 -6.26 -0.77
C GLU A 669 2.95 -6.51 -0.77
N ASP A 670 3.64 -6.31 0.35
CA ASP A 670 5.08 -6.53 0.42
C ASP A 670 5.42 -8.02 0.43
N GLY A 671 5.57 -8.57 -0.78
CA GLY A 671 5.96 -9.96 -0.98
C GLY A 671 7.32 -10.31 -0.37
N GLU A 672 8.24 -9.35 -0.21
CA GLU A 672 9.55 -9.60 0.39
C GLU A 672 9.43 -9.84 1.89
N SER A 673 8.62 -9.05 2.59
CA SER A 673 8.31 -9.27 4.00
C SER A 673 7.68 -10.64 4.25
N TRP A 674 6.75 -11.07 3.40
CA TRP A 674 6.14 -12.40 3.48
C TRP A 674 7.17 -13.52 3.26
N ASN A 675 8.07 -13.38 2.29
CA ASN A 675 9.14 -14.35 2.05
C ASN A 675 10.13 -14.41 3.23
N ASN A 676 10.50 -13.27 3.79
CA ASN A 676 11.40 -13.21 4.93
C ASN A 676 10.75 -13.76 6.20
N LEU A 677 9.45 -13.49 6.42
CA LEU A 677 8.65 -14.07 7.49
C LEU A 677 8.64 -15.62 7.40
N ALA A 678 8.42 -16.14 6.20
CA ALA A 678 8.48 -17.59 5.98
C ALA A 678 9.87 -18.17 6.32
N SER A 679 10.94 -17.45 5.93
CA SER A 679 12.32 -17.84 6.25
C SER A 679 12.58 -17.85 7.76
N CYS A 680 11.96 -16.94 8.51
CA CYS A 680 12.02 -16.94 9.98
C CYS A 680 11.29 -18.16 10.55
N TYR A 681 10.06 -18.44 10.09
CA TYR A 681 9.29 -19.61 10.55
C TYR A 681 10.03 -20.93 10.34
N MET A 682 10.78 -21.06 9.25
CA MET A 682 11.57 -22.25 8.96
C MET A 682 12.75 -22.47 9.92
N ARG A 683 13.15 -21.43 10.67
CA ARG A 683 14.30 -21.45 11.59
C ARG A 683 13.93 -21.30 13.06
N MET A 684 12.67 -20.99 13.36
CA MET A 684 12.16 -20.85 14.72
C MET A 684 11.85 -22.22 15.35
N GLN A 685 11.82 -22.24 16.69
CA GLN A 685 11.28 -23.33 17.48
C GLN A 685 9.82 -23.04 17.87
N LEU A 686 8.99 -24.08 18.01
CA LEU A 686 7.55 -23.89 18.30
C LEU A 686 7.28 -23.15 19.63
N THR A 687 8.08 -23.38 20.64
CA THR A 687 7.99 -22.69 21.94
C THR A 687 8.10 -21.18 21.81
N GLN A 688 8.67 -20.69 20.69
CA GLN A 688 8.82 -19.27 20.40
C GLN A 688 7.56 -18.65 19.76
N VAL A 689 6.72 -19.44 19.10
CA VAL A 689 5.52 -18.91 18.39
C VAL A 689 4.52 -18.27 19.36
N GLN A 690 4.34 -18.86 20.53
CA GLN A 690 3.43 -18.34 21.55
C GLN A 690 3.87 -16.98 22.11
N ARG A 691 5.13 -16.62 21.96
CA ARG A 691 5.72 -15.35 22.43
C ARG A 691 5.77 -14.28 21.33
N LEU A 692 5.34 -14.59 20.11
CA LEU A 692 5.47 -13.67 18.95
C LEU A 692 4.78 -12.31 19.15
N ASP A 693 3.67 -12.29 19.87
CA ASP A 693 2.88 -11.07 20.06
C ASP A 693 3.41 -10.20 21.24
N THR A 694 4.19 -10.78 22.14
CA THR A 694 4.68 -10.11 23.36
C THR A 694 6.15 -9.68 23.27
N VAL A 695 6.94 -10.30 22.40
CA VAL A 695 8.41 -10.13 22.36
C VAL A 695 8.86 -8.69 22.13
N LEU A 696 8.13 -7.91 21.34
CA LEU A 696 8.49 -6.51 21.05
C LEU A 696 8.11 -5.54 22.19
N THR A 697 7.29 -5.99 23.12
CA THR A 697 6.86 -5.21 24.30
C THR A 697 7.64 -5.55 25.57
N GLU A 698 8.15 -6.78 25.68
CA GLU A 698 8.91 -7.25 26.87
C GLU A 698 10.30 -6.59 27.01
N ASP A 699 10.98 -6.31 25.91
CA ASP A 699 12.30 -5.64 25.91
C ASP A 699 12.27 -4.20 26.50
N ASP A 700 11.06 -3.65 26.74
CA ASP A 700 10.90 -2.28 27.27
C ASP A 700 11.17 -2.19 28.79
N HIS A 701 11.07 -3.30 29.52
CA HIS A 701 11.24 -3.31 30.96
C HIS A 701 12.69 -3.57 31.40
N GLU A 702 13.54 -4.21 30.58
CA GLU A 702 14.91 -4.53 30.98
C GLU A 702 15.89 -3.36 30.88
N HIS A 703 15.63 -2.36 30.03
CA HIS A 703 16.54 -1.20 29.85
C HIS A 703 16.11 0.09 30.56
N SER A 704 14.95 0.10 31.22
CA SER A 704 14.49 1.24 32.03
C SER A 704 15.16 1.30 33.42
N THR A 705 15.88 0.26 33.83
CA THR A 705 16.50 0.18 35.16
C THR A 705 18.01 0.53 35.19
N GLY A 706 18.60 0.92 34.04
CA GLY A 706 20.07 1.11 33.91
C GLY A 706 20.60 2.54 34.09
N ASP A 707 19.74 3.58 34.16
CA ASP A 707 20.26 4.94 34.25
C ASP A 707 19.45 5.82 35.24
N ARG A 708 19.51 5.45 36.52
CA ARG A 708 19.23 6.38 37.61
C ARG A 708 20.34 6.26 38.62
N GLY A 709 21.26 7.23 38.53
CA GLY A 709 22.28 7.48 39.57
C GLY A 709 21.67 7.60 40.97
N ALA A 710 22.32 7.00 41.89
CA ALA A 710 22.01 6.99 43.29
C ALA A 710 21.67 8.37 43.86
N ASN A 711 20.52 8.48 44.48
CA ASN A 711 20.36 9.36 45.64
C ASN A 711 19.36 8.74 46.62
N ASP A 712 19.88 8.56 47.83
CA ASP A 712 19.19 8.04 49.00
C ASP A 712 17.99 8.90 49.41
N GLY A 713 16.95 8.23 49.93
CA GLY A 713 15.87 8.90 50.65
C GLY A 713 14.70 7.96 50.86
N ASP A 714 14.67 7.36 52.05
CA ASP A 714 13.58 6.59 52.59
C ASP A 714 12.22 7.30 52.45
N ASP A 715 11.18 6.60 52.03
CA ASP A 715 9.92 6.61 52.80
C ASP A 715 8.96 5.47 52.34
N ASP A 716 8.51 4.74 53.32
CA ASP A 716 7.46 3.71 53.23
C ASP A 716 6.11 4.30 52.86
N THR A 717 5.36 3.66 51.96
CA THR A 717 3.92 3.38 52.18
C THR A 717 3.29 2.52 51.06
N ALA A 718 2.77 1.41 51.52
CA ALA A 718 1.52 0.70 51.17
C ALA A 718 1.13 0.47 49.69
N SER A 719 1.17 -0.80 49.39
CA SER A 719 0.47 -1.54 48.35
C SER A 719 -1.04 -1.27 48.24
N MET A 720 -1.56 -1.08 47.05
CA MET A 720 -2.90 -1.55 46.67
C MET A 720 -2.89 -2.15 45.26
N SER A 721 -3.17 -3.43 45.22
CA SER A 721 -3.45 -4.24 44.07
C SER A 721 -4.77 -3.86 43.41
N SER A 722 -4.77 -3.69 42.07
CA SER A 722 -6.00 -3.73 41.30
C SER A 722 -5.88 -4.80 40.22
N GLU A 723 -6.59 -5.88 40.44
CA GLU A 723 -6.88 -6.92 39.47
C GLU A 723 -7.74 -6.35 38.36
N SER A 724 -7.27 -6.45 37.13
CA SER A 724 -8.10 -6.26 35.95
C SER A 724 -8.38 -7.61 35.29
N THR A 725 -9.63 -8.05 35.42
CA THR A 725 -10.18 -9.25 34.79
C THR A 725 -10.29 -9.07 33.29
N ALA A 726 -9.46 -9.76 32.53
CA ALA A 726 -9.66 -9.99 31.10
C ALA A 726 -10.74 -11.05 30.89
N ARG A 727 -11.77 -10.72 30.14
CA ARG A 727 -12.78 -11.68 29.68
C ARG A 727 -12.31 -12.31 28.39
N ASP A 728 -11.98 -13.56 28.51
CA ASP A 728 -11.73 -14.53 27.46
C ASP A 728 -13.07 -14.93 26.81
N SER A 729 -13.18 -14.82 25.49
CA SER A 729 -14.25 -15.41 24.69
C SER A 729 -13.66 -16.52 23.82
N GLY A 730 -13.41 -17.66 24.45
CA GLY A 730 -13.03 -18.89 23.77
C GLY A 730 -14.24 -19.60 23.18
N VAL A 731 -14.16 -19.87 21.88
CA VAL A 731 -15.05 -20.85 21.22
C VAL A 731 -14.44 -22.24 21.44
N SER A 732 -15.09 -23.01 22.30
CA SER A 732 -14.80 -24.40 22.58
C SER A 732 -15.39 -25.29 21.50
N ILE A 733 -14.55 -26.10 20.84
CA ILE A 733 -15.00 -27.30 20.13
C ILE A 733 -14.58 -28.50 20.97
N MET A 734 -15.56 -29.11 21.61
CA MET A 734 -15.40 -30.41 22.28
C MET A 734 -15.25 -31.51 21.24
N SER A 735 -14.27 -32.38 21.43
CA SER A 735 -14.35 -33.78 21.02
C SER A 735 -13.67 -34.66 22.08
N ASP A 736 -14.52 -35.42 22.79
CA ASP A 736 -14.12 -36.49 23.67
C ASP A 736 -13.51 -37.64 22.86
N THR A 737 -12.28 -38.03 23.17
CA THR A 737 -11.76 -39.39 22.97
C THR A 737 -10.59 -39.62 23.94
N GLU A 738 -10.67 -40.75 24.65
CA GLU A 738 -9.75 -41.21 25.70
C GLU A 738 -8.29 -41.44 25.22
N PRO A 739 -7.29 -41.40 26.14
CA PRO A 739 -5.88 -41.45 25.76
C PRO A 739 -5.38 -42.89 25.62
N GLU A 740 -5.08 -43.29 24.39
CA GLU A 740 -4.23 -44.47 24.17
C GLU A 740 -2.75 -44.07 24.20
N THR A 741 -1.99 -44.83 24.96
CA THR A 741 -0.53 -44.75 25.14
C THR A 741 0.24 -44.66 23.86
N ARG A 742 0.78 -43.49 23.57
CA ARG A 742 1.72 -43.24 22.47
C ARG A 742 3.15 -43.17 22.99
N GLN A 743 4.00 -43.95 22.35
CA GLN A 743 5.44 -44.05 22.58
C GLN A 743 6.14 -42.70 22.45
N GLU A 744 7.13 -42.45 23.30
CA GLU A 744 7.86 -41.19 23.51
C GLU A 744 8.73 -40.69 22.31
N ALA A 745 8.68 -41.31 21.13
CA ALA A 745 9.54 -40.94 20.00
C ALA A 745 8.93 -39.93 19.03
N SER A 746 7.66 -39.49 19.17
CA SER A 746 7.00 -38.63 18.17
C SER A 746 6.74 -37.17 18.62
N VAL A 747 7.13 -36.80 19.84
CA VAL A 747 6.77 -35.50 20.45
C VAL A 747 7.55 -34.32 19.84
N ASN A 748 8.68 -34.54 19.16
CA ASN A 748 9.52 -33.46 18.62
C ASN A 748 9.26 -33.12 17.13
N GLU A 749 8.50 -33.89 16.37
CA GLU A 749 8.26 -33.63 14.94
C GLU A 749 7.01 -32.79 14.66
N ALA A 750 5.96 -32.91 15.44
CA ALA A 750 4.72 -32.17 15.24
C ALA A 750 4.89 -30.63 15.30
N PRO A 751 5.68 -30.08 16.22
CA PRO A 751 5.90 -28.63 16.31
C PRO A 751 6.58 -28.02 15.09
N ALA A 752 7.56 -28.73 14.52
CA ALA A 752 8.27 -28.25 13.33
C ALA A 752 7.36 -28.24 12.09
N PHE A 753 6.36 -29.11 12.02
CA PHE A 753 5.42 -29.18 10.90
C PHE A 753 4.47 -27.99 10.84
N GLU A 754 3.94 -27.51 11.97
CA GLU A 754 3.08 -26.33 12.04
C GLU A 754 3.80 -25.08 11.54
N LEU A 755 5.06 -24.88 11.93
CA LEU A 755 5.88 -23.78 11.46
C LEU A 755 6.14 -23.84 9.95
N ARG A 756 6.39 -25.03 9.42
CA ARG A 756 6.52 -25.24 7.96
C ARG A 756 5.21 -24.92 7.23
N LEU A 757 4.07 -25.27 7.81
CA LEU A 757 2.77 -24.94 7.25
C LEU A 757 2.52 -23.43 7.24
N LEU A 758 2.90 -22.72 8.32
CA LEU A 758 2.85 -21.26 8.36
C LEU A 758 3.78 -20.63 7.33
N ALA A 759 4.99 -21.15 7.17
CA ALA A 759 5.93 -20.72 6.15
C ALA A 759 5.37 -20.94 4.74
N HIS A 760 4.75 -22.10 4.49
CA HIS A 760 4.10 -22.39 3.20
C HIS A 760 2.98 -21.40 2.89
N LYS A 761 2.11 -21.09 3.87
CA LYS A 761 1.05 -20.09 3.71
C LYS A 761 1.62 -18.70 3.41
N ALA A 762 2.65 -18.27 4.15
CA ALA A 762 3.30 -16.99 3.95
C ALA A 762 3.92 -16.88 2.55
N LEU A 763 4.63 -17.92 2.09
CA LEU A 763 5.17 -17.96 0.72
C LEU A 763 4.07 -17.95 -0.33
N GLY A 764 2.95 -18.63 -0.10
CA GLY A 764 1.79 -18.60 -0.99
C GLY A 764 1.20 -17.19 -1.14
N ILE A 765 1.22 -16.37 -0.07
CA ILE A 765 0.83 -14.96 -0.11
C ILE A 765 1.90 -14.15 -0.85
N SER A 766 3.18 -14.32 -0.52
CA SER A 766 4.29 -13.66 -1.21
C SER A 766 4.21 -13.82 -2.73
N LEU A 767 3.87 -15.02 -3.21
CA LEU A 767 3.75 -15.33 -4.63
C LEU A 767 2.56 -14.64 -5.33
N LYS A 768 1.56 -14.16 -4.61
CA LYS A 768 0.49 -13.34 -5.20
C LYS A 768 1.04 -11.99 -5.69
N PHE A 769 2.02 -11.44 -4.96
CA PHE A 769 2.61 -10.14 -5.25
C PHE A 769 3.92 -10.24 -6.04
N GLN A 770 4.67 -11.34 -5.87
CA GLN A 770 5.95 -11.60 -6.54
C GLN A 770 5.89 -12.82 -7.46
N PHE A 771 4.92 -12.85 -8.37
CA PHE A 771 4.65 -13.99 -9.24
C PHE A 771 5.81 -14.34 -10.20
N ASP A 772 6.65 -13.38 -10.58
CA ASP A 772 7.80 -13.57 -11.47
C ASP A 772 9.14 -13.74 -10.73
N ALA A 773 9.13 -13.81 -9.39
CA ALA A 773 10.34 -14.01 -8.59
C ALA A 773 10.67 -15.50 -8.44
N TRP A 774 11.54 -16.05 -9.30
CA TRP A 774 11.92 -17.47 -9.26
C TRP A 774 12.49 -17.93 -7.91
N ARG A 775 13.17 -17.05 -7.15
CA ARG A 775 13.71 -17.36 -5.82
C ARG A 775 12.60 -17.66 -4.81
N VAL A 776 11.53 -16.90 -4.85
CA VAL A 776 10.36 -17.13 -3.97
C VAL A 776 9.68 -18.44 -4.34
N TRP A 777 9.55 -18.73 -5.65
CA TRP A 777 9.07 -20.03 -6.13
C TRP A 777 9.96 -21.17 -5.68
N SER A 778 11.30 -20.99 -5.65
CA SER A 778 12.23 -22.01 -5.15
C SER A 778 12.03 -22.28 -3.66
N ASN A 779 11.90 -21.22 -2.84
CA ASN A 779 11.58 -21.35 -1.42
C ASN A 779 10.23 -22.07 -1.22
N TYR A 780 9.22 -21.70 -1.99
CA TYR A 780 7.89 -22.31 -1.94
C TYR A 780 7.93 -23.79 -2.34
N MET A 781 8.70 -24.15 -3.37
CA MET A 781 8.90 -25.52 -3.80
C MET A 781 9.50 -26.37 -2.68
N ILE A 782 10.58 -25.90 -2.06
CA ILE A 782 11.27 -26.63 -0.98
C ILE A 782 10.32 -26.85 0.19
N VAL A 783 9.65 -25.79 0.65
CA VAL A 783 8.72 -25.87 1.77
C VAL A 783 7.50 -26.75 1.43
N SER A 784 7.01 -26.72 0.19
CA SER A 784 5.91 -27.59 -0.27
C SER A 784 6.30 -29.06 -0.23
N VAL A 785 7.55 -29.38 -0.58
CA VAL A 785 8.11 -30.74 -0.48
C VAL A 785 8.20 -31.18 0.99
N ASP A 786 8.62 -30.29 1.89
CA ASP A 786 8.76 -30.57 3.33
C ASP A 786 7.41 -30.75 4.04
N VAL A 787 6.38 -30.04 3.60
CA VAL A 787 5.00 -30.17 4.12
C VAL A 787 4.24 -31.32 3.46
N GLY A 788 4.78 -31.91 2.38
CA GLY A 788 4.12 -33.00 1.64
C GLY A 788 3.10 -32.53 0.59
N MET A 789 3.05 -31.23 0.28
CA MET A 789 2.18 -30.68 -0.76
C MET A 789 2.83 -30.81 -2.15
N LEU A 790 3.01 -32.04 -2.60
CA LEU A 790 3.79 -32.35 -3.81
C LEU A 790 3.17 -31.83 -5.10
N ARG A 791 1.87 -31.69 -5.15
CA ARG A 791 1.19 -31.06 -6.29
C ARG A 791 1.61 -29.58 -6.46
N GLU A 792 1.70 -28.86 -5.35
CA GLU A 792 2.17 -27.46 -5.38
C GLU A 792 3.68 -27.37 -5.67
N ALA A 793 4.46 -28.33 -5.18
CA ALA A 793 5.88 -28.43 -5.52
C ALA A 793 6.11 -28.66 -7.03
N ALA A 794 5.30 -29.50 -7.68
CA ALA A 794 5.35 -29.71 -9.12
C ALA A 794 4.98 -28.45 -9.91
N ARG A 795 3.97 -27.70 -9.44
CA ARG A 795 3.59 -26.40 -10.01
C ARG A 795 4.70 -25.37 -9.86
N ALA A 796 5.32 -25.30 -8.68
CA ALA A 796 6.43 -24.39 -8.41
C ALA A 796 7.63 -24.69 -9.31
N LEU A 797 8.02 -25.96 -9.45
CA LEU A 797 9.11 -26.36 -10.35
C LEU A 797 8.82 -25.98 -11.80
N ALA A 798 7.60 -26.20 -12.29
CA ALA A 798 7.19 -25.76 -13.62
C ALA A 798 7.39 -24.26 -13.80
N ARG A 799 6.95 -23.47 -12.81
CA ARG A 799 7.05 -22.02 -12.88
C ARG A 799 8.50 -21.51 -12.83
N ILE A 800 9.35 -22.10 -11.98
CA ILE A 800 10.79 -21.79 -11.93
C ILE A 800 11.42 -22.00 -13.31
N VAL A 801 11.15 -23.14 -13.93
CA VAL A 801 11.68 -23.46 -15.26
C VAL A 801 11.21 -22.44 -16.30
N GLU A 802 9.94 -22.04 -16.28
CA GLU A 802 9.40 -21.04 -17.19
C GLU A 802 10.07 -19.66 -17.03
N ILE A 803 10.22 -19.19 -15.78
CA ILE A 803 10.82 -17.89 -15.51
C ILE A 803 12.29 -17.89 -15.89
N ARG A 804 13.06 -18.91 -15.42
CA ARG A 804 14.51 -19.01 -15.68
C ARG A 804 14.83 -19.15 -17.15
N THR A 805 14.06 -19.95 -17.90
CA THR A 805 14.25 -20.07 -19.35
C THR A 805 13.92 -18.78 -20.10
N ARG A 806 12.91 -18.00 -19.63
CA ARG A 806 12.59 -16.69 -20.21
C ARG A 806 13.69 -15.65 -19.94
N GLU A 807 14.23 -15.60 -18.73
CA GLU A 807 15.32 -14.69 -18.34
C GLU A 807 16.59 -14.96 -19.17
N LEU A 808 16.95 -16.23 -19.33
CA LEU A 808 18.13 -16.63 -20.07
C LEU A 808 17.96 -16.43 -21.59
N SER A 809 16.76 -16.59 -22.14
CA SER A 809 16.51 -16.34 -23.57
C SER A 809 16.56 -14.84 -23.93
N GLY A 810 16.39 -13.94 -22.98
CA GLY A 810 16.56 -12.48 -23.13
C GLY A 810 18.01 -12.01 -23.03
N SER A 811 18.92 -12.85 -22.56
CA SER A 811 20.35 -12.55 -22.45
C SER A 811 21.08 -13.02 -23.72
N THR A 812 21.96 -12.18 -24.26
CA THR A 812 22.80 -12.46 -25.47
C THR A 812 23.83 -13.57 -25.29
N ALA A 813 23.84 -14.29 -24.20
CA ALA A 813 24.66 -15.46 -23.98
C ALA A 813 24.09 -16.66 -24.75
N SER A 814 24.90 -17.26 -25.58
CA SER A 814 24.57 -18.37 -26.44
C SER A 814 23.86 -19.51 -25.70
N ALA A 815 22.70 -19.94 -26.22
CA ALA A 815 21.85 -20.99 -25.67
C ALA A 815 22.54 -22.38 -25.53
N SER A 816 23.79 -22.51 -25.94
CA SER A 816 24.54 -23.77 -25.98
C SER A 816 25.27 -24.16 -24.70
N SER A 817 25.25 -23.34 -23.63
CA SER A 817 25.91 -23.62 -22.35
C SER A 817 24.97 -23.63 -21.13
N MET A 818 23.68 -23.83 -21.33
CA MET A 818 22.74 -23.92 -20.18
C MET A 818 22.95 -25.25 -19.43
N ASN A 819 23.49 -25.17 -18.21
CA ASN A 819 23.47 -26.31 -17.32
C ASN A 819 22.07 -26.49 -16.74
N VAL A 820 21.37 -27.56 -17.13
CA VAL A 820 20.01 -27.87 -16.69
C VAL A 820 19.93 -28.01 -15.17
N GLN A 821 21.00 -28.43 -14.51
CA GLN A 821 21.08 -28.58 -13.06
C GLN A 821 20.96 -27.23 -12.32
N ASP A 822 21.26 -26.10 -12.98
CA ASP A 822 21.10 -24.76 -12.41
C ASP A 822 19.64 -24.26 -12.48
N ILE A 823 18.81 -24.94 -13.29
CA ILE A 823 17.40 -24.52 -13.54
C ILE A 823 16.42 -25.52 -12.94
N VAL A 824 16.71 -26.82 -13.08
CA VAL A 824 15.83 -27.90 -12.62
C VAL A 824 16.46 -28.57 -11.40
N ASP A 825 15.78 -28.51 -10.27
CA ASP A 825 16.15 -29.28 -9.09
C ASP A 825 15.82 -30.77 -9.31
N MET A 826 16.86 -31.53 -9.67
CA MET A 826 16.72 -32.95 -9.95
C MET A 826 16.35 -33.79 -8.73
N ALA A 827 16.70 -33.33 -7.53
CA ALA A 827 16.32 -34.02 -6.30
C ALA A 827 14.80 -33.90 -6.05
N VAL A 828 14.24 -32.71 -6.23
CA VAL A 828 12.80 -32.50 -6.15
C VAL A 828 12.08 -33.24 -7.28
N LEU A 829 12.57 -33.21 -8.51
CA LEU A 829 11.95 -33.91 -9.63
C LEU A 829 11.90 -35.43 -9.36
N ASN A 830 13.00 -36.02 -8.90
CA ASN A 830 13.03 -37.45 -8.57
C ASN A 830 12.08 -37.78 -7.40
N ARG A 831 12.00 -36.91 -6.37
CA ARG A 831 11.06 -37.11 -5.26
C ARG A 831 9.61 -37.06 -5.73
N LEU A 832 9.26 -36.19 -6.68
CA LEU A 832 7.93 -36.13 -7.29
C LEU A 832 7.61 -37.42 -8.07
N VAL A 833 8.57 -37.93 -8.86
CA VAL A 833 8.41 -39.18 -9.60
C VAL A 833 8.27 -40.36 -8.62
N ASP A 834 9.12 -40.44 -7.60
CA ASP A 834 9.07 -41.49 -6.57
C ASP A 834 7.74 -41.51 -5.84
N ALA A 835 7.17 -40.34 -5.52
CA ALA A 835 5.87 -40.22 -4.87
C ALA A 835 4.71 -40.72 -5.73
N VAL A 836 4.84 -40.65 -7.06
CA VAL A 836 3.86 -41.23 -7.98
C VAL A 836 4.07 -42.75 -8.14
N VAL A 837 5.33 -43.21 -8.18
CA VAL A 837 5.70 -44.59 -8.44
C VAL A 837 5.51 -45.54 -7.23
N ARG A 838 5.56 -44.99 -5.99
CA ARG A 838 5.41 -45.86 -4.79
C ARG A 838 4.09 -46.62 -4.80
N PRO A 839 4.12 -47.94 -4.70
CA PRO A 839 2.89 -48.73 -4.62
C PRO A 839 2.14 -48.37 -3.32
N HIS A 840 0.89 -47.96 -3.42
CA HIS A 840 0.02 -47.81 -2.29
C HIS A 840 -0.33 -49.20 -1.75
N GLY A 841 -0.36 -49.33 -0.41
CA GLY A 841 -0.69 -50.60 0.23
C GLY A 841 -2.03 -51.14 -0.28
N VAL A 842 -2.04 -52.45 -0.58
CA VAL A 842 -3.24 -53.18 -1.01
C VAL A 842 -4.23 -53.17 0.17
N GLY A 843 -5.21 -52.24 0.12
CA GLY A 843 -6.25 -52.16 1.18
C GLY A 843 -7.09 -50.87 1.18
N GLU A 844 -6.87 -49.94 0.28
CA GLU A 844 -7.69 -48.72 0.20
C GLU A 844 -8.92 -48.98 -0.66
N ASP A 845 -10.11 -48.76 -0.06
CA ASP A 845 -11.41 -48.84 -0.76
C ASP A 845 -11.44 -47.90 -1.97
N GLU A 846 -11.83 -48.40 -3.14
CA GLU A 846 -11.94 -47.66 -4.41
C GLU A 846 -12.88 -46.43 -4.35
N GLN A 847 -13.50 -46.15 -3.20
CA GLN A 847 -14.47 -45.07 -2.99
C GLN A 847 -13.94 -43.86 -2.22
N GLN A 848 -12.70 -43.89 -1.72
CA GLN A 848 -12.12 -42.72 -1.09
C GLN A 848 -11.54 -41.75 -2.14
N PRO A 849 -11.69 -40.39 -1.95
CA PRO A 849 -11.10 -39.43 -2.85
C PRO A 849 -9.57 -39.58 -2.84
N LYS A 850 -8.97 -39.83 -4.01
CA LYS A 850 -7.53 -39.98 -4.18
C LYS A 850 -6.81 -38.76 -3.67
N ASP A 851 -5.83 -38.93 -2.77
CA ASP A 851 -5.02 -37.79 -2.30
C ASP A 851 -4.27 -37.16 -3.48
N ALA A 852 -4.43 -35.83 -3.66
CA ALA A 852 -3.84 -35.06 -4.74
C ALA A 852 -2.30 -35.00 -4.70
N ASN A 853 -1.69 -35.39 -3.58
CA ASN A 853 -0.24 -35.30 -3.33
C ASN A 853 0.48 -36.64 -3.44
N VAL A 854 -0.20 -37.74 -3.68
CA VAL A 854 0.39 -39.10 -3.69
C VAL A 854 -0.18 -39.93 -4.83
N GLY A 855 0.66 -40.79 -5.41
CA GLY A 855 0.24 -41.80 -6.36
C GLY A 855 -0.55 -41.29 -7.55
N GLU A 856 -1.70 -41.92 -7.81
CA GLU A 856 -2.58 -41.57 -8.95
C GLU A 856 -3.15 -40.16 -8.89
N GLY A 857 -3.31 -39.54 -7.71
CA GLY A 857 -3.77 -38.16 -7.55
C GLY A 857 -2.73 -37.12 -7.97
N LEU A 858 -1.45 -37.40 -7.69
CA LEU A 858 -0.31 -36.54 -8.05
C LEU A 858 0.07 -36.71 -9.53
N ARG A 859 -0.12 -37.88 -10.11
CA ARG A 859 0.31 -38.24 -11.47
C ARG A 859 -0.07 -37.20 -12.55
N PRO A 860 -1.30 -36.67 -12.63
CA PRO A 860 -1.64 -35.68 -13.68
C PRO A 860 -0.85 -34.38 -13.57
N ALA A 861 -0.44 -33.97 -12.35
CA ALA A 861 0.39 -32.78 -12.15
C ALA A 861 1.82 -33.01 -12.63
N VAL A 862 2.40 -34.18 -12.30
CA VAL A 862 3.77 -34.54 -12.71
C VAL A 862 3.83 -34.77 -14.22
N LEU A 863 2.81 -35.41 -14.83
CA LEU A 863 2.73 -35.55 -16.29
C LEU A 863 2.69 -34.19 -16.99
N ARG A 864 1.87 -33.27 -16.52
CA ARG A 864 1.85 -31.90 -17.08
C ARG A 864 3.19 -31.19 -16.96
N LEU A 865 3.91 -31.36 -15.84
CA LEU A 865 5.25 -30.82 -15.65
C LEU A 865 6.20 -31.35 -16.74
N PHE A 866 6.20 -32.66 -17.03
CA PHE A 866 7.03 -33.24 -18.10
C PHE A 866 6.58 -32.78 -19.48
N ASP A 867 5.30 -33.00 -19.84
CA ASP A 867 4.80 -32.81 -21.20
C ASP A 867 4.76 -31.36 -21.65
N GLN A 868 4.40 -30.43 -20.73
CA GLN A 868 4.20 -29.02 -21.05
C GLN A 868 5.43 -28.15 -20.75
N THR A 869 6.27 -28.56 -19.77
CA THR A 869 7.34 -27.69 -19.29
C THR A 869 8.74 -28.25 -19.56
N LEU A 870 9.04 -29.48 -19.14
CA LEU A 870 10.41 -30.01 -19.18
C LEU A 870 10.80 -30.51 -20.57
N LEU A 871 10.04 -31.43 -21.17
CA LEU A 871 10.38 -32.05 -22.44
C LEU A 871 10.47 -31.06 -23.61
N PRO A 872 9.57 -30.05 -23.74
CA PRO A 872 9.68 -29.06 -24.81
C PRO A 872 10.93 -28.17 -24.71
N ARG A 873 11.46 -27.97 -23.50
CA ARG A 873 12.58 -27.05 -23.23
C ARG A 873 13.93 -27.74 -23.12
N PHE A 874 13.96 -28.98 -22.61
CA PHE A 874 15.17 -29.73 -22.29
C PHE A 874 15.17 -31.12 -22.93
N SER A 875 14.75 -31.21 -24.21
CA SER A 875 14.70 -32.46 -24.98
C SER A 875 16.07 -33.13 -25.17
N SER A 876 17.16 -32.38 -24.99
CA SER A 876 18.54 -32.91 -25.14
C SER A 876 19.16 -33.41 -23.82
N HIS A 877 18.41 -33.46 -22.72
CA HIS A 877 18.98 -33.79 -21.41
C HIS A 877 18.60 -35.18 -20.92
N ALA A 878 19.61 -36.08 -20.78
CA ALA A 878 19.40 -37.49 -20.46
C ALA A 878 18.65 -37.77 -19.14
N LEU A 879 18.98 -37.04 -18.05
CA LEU A 879 18.38 -37.28 -16.74
C LEU A 879 16.87 -36.98 -16.70
N ILE A 880 16.38 -36.03 -17.49
CA ILE A 880 14.97 -35.72 -17.58
C ILE A 880 14.23 -36.86 -18.28
N TRP A 881 14.79 -37.39 -19.37
CA TRP A 881 14.23 -38.56 -20.05
C TRP A 881 14.24 -39.81 -19.19
N GLN A 882 15.28 -40.00 -18.37
CA GLN A 882 15.37 -41.12 -17.42
C GLN A 882 14.25 -41.05 -16.37
N SER A 883 14.04 -39.87 -15.77
CA SER A 883 12.95 -39.64 -14.79
C SER A 883 11.57 -39.84 -15.46
N TYR A 884 11.38 -39.36 -16.70
CA TYR A 884 10.16 -39.59 -17.47
C TYR A 884 9.93 -41.08 -17.81
N ALA A 885 10.99 -41.81 -18.16
CA ALA A 885 10.91 -43.25 -18.43
C ALA A 885 10.45 -44.02 -17.19
N ARG A 886 10.96 -43.67 -16.00
CA ARG A 886 10.54 -44.26 -14.72
C ARG A 886 9.05 -44.02 -14.45
N LEU A 887 8.58 -42.80 -14.69
CA LEU A 887 7.17 -42.44 -14.53
C LEU A 887 6.25 -43.20 -15.50
N MET A 888 6.65 -43.34 -16.79
CA MET A 888 5.89 -44.05 -17.82
C MET A 888 5.86 -45.54 -17.56
N PHE A 889 6.97 -46.09 -17.11
CA PHE A 889 7.07 -47.52 -16.76
C PHE A 889 6.10 -47.88 -15.61
N ALA A 890 6.10 -47.09 -14.53
CA ALA A 890 5.18 -47.29 -13.41
C ALA A 890 3.70 -47.14 -13.80
N SER A 891 3.43 -46.40 -14.85
CA SER A 891 2.10 -46.18 -15.40
C SER A 891 1.66 -47.21 -16.42
N GLY A 892 2.51 -48.19 -16.76
CA GLY A 892 2.22 -49.23 -17.76
C GLY A 892 2.23 -48.75 -19.21
N HIS A 893 2.76 -47.53 -19.50
CA HIS A 893 2.87 -47.00 -20.85
C HIS A 893 4.24 -47.38 -21.48
N TYR A 894 4.39 -48.68 -21.85
CA TYR A 894 5.68 -49.23 -22.25
C TYR A 894 6.22 -48.64 -23.55
N ARG A 895 5.37 -48.24 -24.48
CA ARG A 895 5.80 -47.55 -25.70
C ARG A 895 6.56 -46.26 -25.39
N LYS A 896 5.98 -45.41 -24.50
CA LYS A 896 6.60 -44.13 -24.08
C LYS A 896 7.84 -44.40 -23.23
N THR A 897 7.82 -45.43 -22.40
CA THR A 897 8.98 -45.86 -21.60
C THR A 897 10.18 -46.17 -22.46
N LEU A 898 9.98 -47.01 -23.47
CA LEU A 898 11.09 -47.41 -24.39
C LEU A 898 11.58 -46.22 -25.20
N GLN A 899 10.67 -45.38 -25.70
CA GLN A 899 11.07 -44.17 -26.42
C GLN A 899 11.87 -43.25 -25.51
N ALA A 900 11.46 -43.01 -24.28
CA ALA A 900 12.16 -42.17 -23.31
C ALA A 900 13.52 -42.73 -22.92
N ARG A 901 13.67 -44.07 -22.75
CA ARG A 901 14.97 -44.71 -22.49
C ARG A 901 15.93 -44.57 -23.67
N ILE A 902 15.43 -44.74 -24.89
CA ILE A 902 16.23 -44.54 -26.09
C ILE A 902 16.72 -43.09 -26.18
N GLN A 903 15.82 -42.11 -25.93
CA GLN A 903 16.18 -40.69 -25.92
C GLN A 903 17.17 -40.37 -24.79
N SER A 904 16.98 -40.94 -23.59
CA SER A 904 17.94 -40.78 -22.47
C SER A 904 19.33 -41.21 -22.87
N PHE A 905 19.47 -42.41 -23.44
CA PHE A 905 20.77 -42.92 -23.89
C PHE A 905 21.38 -42.04 -25.01
N GLN A 906 20.57 -41.68 -26.02
CA GLN A 906 21.03 -40.87 -27.16
C GLN A 906 21.46 -39.47 -26.78
N CYS A 907 20.82 -38.85 -25.78
CA CYS A 907 21.17 -37.53 -25.26
C CYS A 907 22.25 -37.55 -24.18
N GLY A 908 22.50 -38.70 -23.55
CA GLY A 908 23.52 -38.91 -22.53
C GLY A 908 24.81 -39.58 -23.09
N LEU A 909 25.16 -40.72 -22.52
CA LEU A 909 26.38 -41.46 -22.85
C LEU A 909 26.42 -41.92 -24.31
N GLY A 910 25.28 -42.11 -24.95
CA GLY A 910 25.16 -42.43 -26.36
C GLY A 910 25.31 -41.21 -27.32
N SER A 911 25.38 -39.96 -26.78
CA SER A 911 25.49 -38.77 -27.61
C SER A 911 26.79 -38.69 -28.41
N ALA A 912 26.71 -38.13 -29.60
CA ALA A 912 27.92 -37.87 -30.42
C ALA A 912 28.89 -36.89 -29.74
N ASP A 913 28.35 -36.00 -28.88
CA ASP A 913 29.10 -34.97 -28.16
C ASP A 913 29.74 -35.50 -26.86
N ALA A 914 29.44 -36.73 -26.44
CA ALA A 914 30.05 -37.38 -25.26
C ALA A 914 31.49 -37.88 -25.61
N LEU A 915 32.42 -36.94 -25.67
CA LEU A 915 33.83 -37.23 -25.99
C LEU A 915 34.49 -38.15 -24.95
N ASP A 916 34.10 -38.06 -23.70
CA ASP A 916 34.61 -38.89 -22.61
C ASP A 916 34.35 -40.38 -22.86
N VAL A 917 33.26 -40.75 -23.48
CA VAL A 917 32.96 -42.16 -23.84
C VAL A 917 33.90 -42.73 -24.90
N VAL A 918 34.59 -41.88 -25.68
CA VAL A 918 35.55 -42.29 -26.68
C VAL A 918 36.98 -42.27 -26.16
N THR A 919 37.24 -41.51 -25.11
CA THR A 919 38.58 -41.25 -24.58
C THR A 919 38.86 -41.96 -23.24
N ASP A 920 37.83 -42.14 -22.42
CA ASP A 920 37.97 -42.75 -21.08
C ASP A 920 37.32 -44.14 -21.04
N LYS A 921 38.09 -45.14 -20.62
CA LYS A 921 37.62 -46.53 -20.48
C LYS A 921 36.51 -46.68 -19.44
N ALA A 922 36.57 -45.94 -18.34
CA ALA A 922 35.54 -46.03 -17.31
C ALA A 922 34.18 -45.47 -17.83
N ALA A 923 34.22 -44.35 -18.54
CA ALA A 923 33.04 -43.80 -19.18
C ALA A 923 32.47 -44.70 -20.28
N TRP A 924 33.33 -45.33 -21.04
CA TRP A 924 32.95 -46.32 -22.06
C TRP A 924 32.30 -47.57 -21.47
N SER A 925 32.88 -48.11 -20.34
CA SER A 925 32.31 -49.29 -19.69
C SER A 925 30.93 -48.97 -19.12
N LEU A 926 30.74 -47.81 -18.51
CA LEU A 926 29.44 -47.34 -18.02
C LEU A 926 28.42 -47.21 -19.18
N ALA A 927 28.84 -46.62 -20.31
CA ALA A 927 27.96 -46.47 -21.48
C ALA A 927 27.58 -47.82 -22.10
N LYS A 928 28.51 -48.82 -22.07
CA LYS A 928 28.25 -50.18 -22.48
C LYS A 928 27.21 -50.86 -21.59
N GLU A 929 27.34 -50.74 -20.27
CA GLU A 929 26.38 -51.27 -19.30
C GLU A 929 24.99 -50.67 -19.50
N GLU A 930 24.90 -49.37 -19.63
CA GLU A 930 23.63 -48.68 -19.88
C GLU A 930 22.98 -49.10 -21.22
N LEU A 931 23.80 -49.34 -22.25
CA LEU A 931 23.33 -49.85 -23.54
C LEU A 931 22.81 -51.28 -23.44
N GLN A 932 23.49 -52.15 -22.69
CA GLN A 932 23.04 -53.51 -22.42
C GLN A 932 21.69 -53.51 -21.66
N GLU A 933 21.56 -52.71 -20.60
CA GLU A 933 20.30 -52.55 -19.89
C GLU A 933 19.17 -52.01 -20.77
N LEU A 934 19.50 -51.12 -21.72
CA LEU A 934 18.53 -50.63 -22.69
C LEU A 934 18.08 -51.72 -23.66
N CYS A 935 19.01 -52.56 -24.13
CA CYS A 935 18.68 -53.70 -25.00
C CYS A 935 17.81 -54.73 -24.28
N ASP A 936 18.11 -55.02 -23.03
CA ASP A 936 17.32 -55.92 -22.18
C ASP A 936 15.91 -55.33 -21.94
N ALA A 937 15.79 -54.02 -21.71
CA ALA A 937 14.50 -53.37 -21.59
C ALA A 937 13.70 -53.42 -22.90
N LEU A 938 14.36 -53.27 -24.08
CA LEU A 938 13.72 -53.39 -25.38
C LEU A 938 13.23 -54.82 -25.61
N ALA A 939 13.98 -55.83 -25.26
CA ALA A 939 13.60 -57.24 -25.39
C ALA A 939 12.43 -57.61 -24.48
N ASN A 940 12.46 -57.14 -23.23
CA ASN A 940 11.44 -57.45 -22.22
C ASN A 940 10.13 -56.72 -22.45
N LEU A 941 10.17 -55.44 -22.82
CA LEU A 941 8.98 -54.58 -22.90
C LEU A 941 8.49 -54.39 -24.35
N GLY A 942 9.33 -54.57 -25.36
CA GLY A 942 8.96 -54.38 -26.77
C GLY A 942 7.77 -55.22 -27.22
N PRO A 943 7.72 -56.53 -26.89
CA PRO A 943 6.59 -57.38 -27.23
C PRO A 943 5.35 -57.21 -26.37
N GLN A 944 5.41 -56.42 -25.29
CA GLN A 944 4.27 -56.19 -24.40
C GLN A 944 3.28 -55.18 -24.99
N ALA A 945 2.06 -55.13 -24.43
CA ALA A 945 1.07 -54.16 -24.84
C ALA A 945 1.58 -52.71 -24.65
N ALA A 946 1.34 -51.85 -25.62
CA ALA A 946 1.83 -50.46 -25.63
C ALA A 946 1.32 -49.63 -24.45
N GLU A 947 0.07 -49.85 -24.11
CA GLU A 947 -0.65 -49.20 -23.01
C GLU A 947 -1.62 -50.19 -22.35
N PRO A 948 -2.04 -49.98 -21.08
CA PRO A 948 -3.01 -50.82 -20.43
C PRO A 948 -4.33 -50.93 -21.24
N GLY A 949 -4.68 -52.16 -21.69
CA GLY A 949 -5.87 -52.38 -22.48
C GLY A 949 -5.71 -52.19 -24.00
N SER A 950 -4.51 -51.95 -24.49
CA SER A 950 -4.20 -51.90 -25.94
C SER A 950 -3.77 -53.30 -26.44
N ASP A 951 -4.20 -53.68 -27.64
CA ASP A 951 -3.71 -54.87 -28.33
C ASP A 951 -2.43 -54.61 -29.15
N ASP A 952 -1.99 -53.34 -29.24
CA ASP A 952 -0.80 -52.98 -29.97
C ASP A 952 0.48 -53.28 -29.16
N GLU A 953 1.49 -53.84 -29.76
CA GLU A 953 2.81 -54.02 -29.14
C GLU A 953 3.48 -52.70 -28.85
N ALA A 954 4.24 -52.61 -27.77
CA ALA A 954 4.92 -51.37 -27.36
C ALA A 954 5.92 -50.90 -28.42
N MET A 955 6.68 -51.86 -29.01
CA MET A 955 7.66 -51.57 -30.08
C MET A 955 7.87 -52.80 -30.96
N PRO A 956 7.08 -52.97 -31.99
CA PRO A 956 7.17 -54.13 -32.88
C PRO A 956 8.55 -54.27 -33.53
N ASP A 957 9.25 -53.14 -33.74
CA ASP A 957 10.57 -53.05 -34.40
C ASP A 957 11.73 -52.99 -33.37
N TRP A 958 11.54 -53.48 -32.11
CA TRP A 958 12.51 -53.33 -31.02
C TRP A 958 13.88 -54.01 -31.35
N GLN A 959 13.90 -55.12 -31.99
CA GLN A 959 15.12 -55.84 -32.40
C GLN A 959 15.95 -55.01 -33.40
N PHE A 960 15.27 -54.37 -34.34
CA PHE A 960 15.94 -53.52 -35.35
C PHE A 960 16.52 -52.30 -34.64
N ARG A 961 15.79 -51.69 -33.71
CA ARG A 961 16.25 -50.53 -32.98
C ARG A 961 17.40 -50.87 -32.03
N ALA A 962 17.31 -51.96 -31.29
CA ALA A 962 18.40 -52.42 -30.41
C ALA A 962 19.68 -52.64 -31.20
N ARG A 963 19.61 -53.38 -32.33
CA ARG A 963 20.75 -53.60 -33.23
C ARG A 963 21.33 -52.29 -33.80
N THR A 964 20.48 -51.36 -34.10
CA THR A 964 20.91 -50.06 -34.63
C THR A 964 21.67 -49.25 -33.60
N LEU A 965 21.20 -49.21 -32.36
CA LEU A 965 21.83 -48.54 -31.23
C LEU A 965 23.20 -49.18 -30.92
N VAL A 966 23.26 -50.49 -30.79
CA VAL A 966 24.54 -51.21 -30.51
C VAL A 966 25.54 -50.98 -31.65
N ARG A 967 25.12 -51.10 -32.89
CA ARG A 967 26.02 -50.85 -34.03
C ARG A 967 26.51 -49.42 -34.14
N SER A 968 25.64 -48.46 -33.84
CA SER A 968 26.01 -47.04 -33.79
C SER A 968 27.06 -46.78 -32.70
N PHE A 969 26.86 -47.35 -31.51
CA PHE A 969 27.80 -47.25 -30.40
C PHE A 969 29.14 -47.91 -30.73
N MET A 970 29.11 -49.14 -31.24
CA MET A 970 30.30 -49.87 -31.71
C MET A 970 31.05 -49.09 -32.79
N SER A 971 30.37 -48.58 -33.80
CA SER A 971 31.00 -47.79 -34.87
C SER A 971 31.73 -46.58 -34.38
N ARG A 972 31.19 -45.92 -33.36
CA ARG A 972 31.77 -44.70 -32.74
C ARG A 972 32.97 -44.98 -31.85
N THR A 973 32.99 -46.08 -31.13
CA THR A 973 33.99 -46.41 -30.10
C THR A 973 35.02 -47.42 -30.57
N ARG A 974 34.92 -47.92 -31.85
CA ARG A 974 35.79 -48.96 -32.46
C ARG A 974 37.24 -48.57 -32.41
N ASP A 975 37.56 -47.34 -32.77
CA ASP A 975 38.98 -46.94 -32.95
C ASP A 975 39.72 -46.83 -31.61
N SER A 976 38.98 -46.62 -30.49
CA SER A 976 39.56 -46.49 -29.18
C SER A 976 39.53 -47.79 -28.36
N PHE A 977 38.50 -48.59 -28.47
CA PHE A 977 38.26 -49.77 -27.61
C PHE A 977 37.99 -51.06 -28.35
N GLY A 978 38.23 -51.11 -29.70
CA GLY A 978 38.00 -52.30 -30.52
C GLY A 978 38.81 -53.50 -30.13
N ASP A 979 39.99 -53.36 -29.48
CA ASP A 979 40.90 -54.41 -29.05
C ASP A 979 40.62 -54.90 -27.61
N GLU A 980 39.65 -54.26 -26.89
CA GLU A 980 39.33 -54.67 -25.55
C GLU A 980 38.49 -55.97 -25.53
N PRO A 981 38.68 -56.85 -24.53
CA PRO A 981 37.95 -58.13 -24.46
C PRO A 981 36.45 -57.94 -24.30
N GLU A 982 36.03 -56.86 -23.67
CA GLU A 982 34.64 -56.46 -23.45
C GLU A 982 33.97 -56.04 -24.76
N TRP A 983 34.69 -55.71 -25.81
CA TRP A 983 34.14 -55.40 -27.12
C TRP A 983 33.49 -56.62 -27.84
N SER A 984 33.99 -57.83 -27.56
CA SER A 984 33.41 -59.07 -28.10
C SER A 984 32.01 -59.31 -27.56
N GLU A 985 31.72 -58.87 -26.32
CA GLU A 985 30.37 -58.93 -25.70
C GLU A 985 29.35 -58.18 -26.52
N LEU A 986 29.70 -56.98 -27.01
CA LEU A 986 28.82 -56.18 -27.85
C LEU A 986 28.54 -56.82 -29.23
N ALA A 987 29.56 -57.51 -29.78
CA ALA A 987 29.41 -58.26 -31.04
C ALA A 987 28.51 -59.49 -30.84
N ASP A 988 28.71 -60.20 -29.71
CA ASP A 988 27.85 -61.31 -29.30
C ASP A 988 26.41 -60.91 -29.10
N LEU A 989 26.19 -59.72 -28.43
CA LEU A 989 24.85 -59.12 -28.24
C LEU A 989 24.15 -58.81 -29.58
N VAL A 990 24.88 -58.30 -30.60
CA VAL A 990 24.31 -58.07 -31.94
C VAL A 990 23.89 -59.39 -32.58
N ASP A 991 24.67 -60.48 -32.43
CA ASP A 991 24.37 -61.79 -32.98
C ASP A 991 23.23 -62.48 -32.20
N GLU A 992 23.12 -62.27 -30.91
CA GLU A 992 22.00 -62.73 -30.12
C GLU A 992 20.66 -62.02 -30.53
N LEU A 993 20.70 -60.68 -30.70
CA LEU A 993 19.55 -59.93 -31.23
C LEU A 993 19.15 -60.31 -32.66
N LYS A 994 19.95 -61.06 -33.40
CA LYS A 994 19.59 -61.64 -34.69
C LYS A 994 18.92 -62.99 -34.59
N ARG A 995 19.21 -63.78 -33.52
CA ARG A 995 18.73 -65.10 -33.30
C ARG A 995 17.43 -65.19 -32.53
N GLN A 996 17.07 -64.17 -31.81
CA GLN A 996 15.79 -64.12 -31.14
C GLN A 996 14.69 -64.00 -32.20
N PRO A 997 13.57 -64.76 -32.13
CA PRO A 997 12.57 -64.86 -33.18
C PRO A 997 11.76 -63.58 -33.35
#